data_78908ec42876e7b6f36e972a7cbe87e8
#
_entry.id   78908ec42876e7b6f36e972a7cbe87e8
#
_cell.length_a   1.000
_cell.length_b   1.000
_cell.length_c   1.000
_cell.angle_alpha   90.00
_cell.angle_beta   90.00
_cell.angle_gamma   90.00
#
_symmetry.space_group_name_H-M   'P 1'
#
loop_
_entity.id
_entity.type
_entity.pdbx_description
1 polymer ?
#
loop_
_entity_poly.entity_id
_entity_poly.type
_entity_poly.pdbx_seq_one_letter_code
_entity_poly.pdbx_strand_id
1 'polypeptide(L)'
;MPRFFKVVGHRGMRSRYPENTIPSFLAAIDAGVDALEFDVYPTSDRRLVITHDPNIDRCSNGSGPVVEHSFEELRALDFGSWKGPEFAGTRIPTLEETLDAITGRSSTLEILIELKVDDERCALAVLDEIRRRRLQDRTIVLSFYANLLKLLHQEEPALRVQGFRLEDFHRPEPDVYDYLHRLCIWRHAIDAEAVKRFHEMGIEVDVCPVDDAEQLDAITELDVDTITTNAPDVIMPLLRERGLRPPRLPKTYTAWRLHGTGMEQFWKEELPLPEPGPEEMLVRVDAVGLCFSDIKIIRAGASHPKLWWNNLDERPLVPGHEAVLTVMKTGGAVPLRYAPGQKFLIQCDIYLKGRSCAYGYGMDGAYARYGLIDARVWRGEGRSYLLDFPESLSGVATALIEPWSCVRGSYRIGHRTAPLAGGRTLIAAMPDDREIYRAGELFRESRPAEIAAWNLSDAAVKALEQELDLPVKRLQALPEQESFDDIFCCNLVSKSLLEAAAALAGRGGVVNFLGRVPRECCRIDVGALHYQNRYYQGASSGELSSLYRSARRTGLKPGGRAWFPGGAGAMGQMHVELALTAPDGPSEILVSDIDNRRIAHLRERLAPRAAATGRKLEFLNPIELGPERFAERLSAFAPQGFDDVVLLIPNAAAVEQAAGFLNDGALVNLFAGIPAGETAPLPIQAIVERQVRFTGSSGSSFDDMADTLRAAAAGEFQPQCALAAIGGMDALKEGLEAVAAGRFPGKTAILPGCPKLPLTALSELGRLDPDLPATLDEHGNYTRATEAMLLAKWGEENAEA
;
A
#
# COMPACT_ATOMS: atom_id res chain seq x y z
N MET A 1 20.46 1.84 0.89
CA MET A 1 19.58 2.91 1.43
C MET A 1 20.33 3.68 2.47
N PRO A 2 20.27 5.01 2.54
CA PRO A 2 20.77 5.68 3.73
C PRO A 2 19.98 5.14 4.93
N ARG A 3 20.68 4.50 5.85
CA ARG A 3 20.10 4.02 7.10
C ARG A 3 19.92 5.23 8.00
N PHE A 4 18.73 5.41 8.54
CA PHE A 4 18.47 6.46 9.52
C PHE A 4 18.83 5.93 10.90
N PHE A 5 19.66 6.69 11.60
CA PHE A 5 20.03 6.37 12.98
C PHE A 5 18.93 6.78 13.95
N LYS A 6 18.60 5.95 14.93
CA LYS A 6 17.91 6.41 16.12
C LYS A 6 18.85 7.28 16.94
N VAL A 7 18.35 8.37 17.50
CA VAL A 7 19.14 9.29 18.31
C VAL A 7 18.60 9.33 19.72
N VAL A 8 19.49 9.05 20.69
CA VAL A 8 19.21 9.13 22.12
C VAL A 8 19.80 10.41 22.69
N GLY A 9 18.99 11.22 23.35
CA GLY A 9 19.45 12.36 24.13
C GLY A 9 20.02 11.90 25.49
N HIS A 10 21.33 11.84 25.64
CA HIS A 10 22.07 11.40 26.85
C HIS A 10 21.88 12.38 27.99
N ARG A 11 21.13 12.00 29.02
CA ARG A 11 20.73 12.89 30.13
C ARG A 11 19.99 14.14 29.67
N GLY A 12 19.28 14.01 28.54
CA GLY A 12 18.62 15.11 27.82
C GLY A 12 19.55 15.82 26.84
N MET A 13 19.50 17.16 26.79
CA MET A 13 20.40 18.03 25.98
C MET A 13 21.46 18.63 26.87
N ARG A 14 22.35 17.78 27.41
CA ARG A 14 23.34 18.21 28.41
C ARG A 14 24.40 19.17 27.84
N SER A 15 24.53 19.27 26.52
CA SER A 15 25.40 20.28 25.90
C SER A 15 25.03 21.71 26.33
N ARG A 16 23.73 22.01 26.44
CA ARG A 16 23.20 23.36 26.74
C ARG A 16 22.45 23.50 28.05
N TYR A 17 21.84 22.42 28.53
CA TYR A 17 21.00 22.41 29.73
C TYR A 17 21.66 21.63 30.88
N PRO A 18 21.28 21.88 32.12
CA PRO A 18 21.74 21.03 33.24
C PRO A 18 21.23 19.60 33.03
N GLU A 19 22.19 18.65 33.01
CA GLU A 19 21.89 17.25 32.76
C GLU A 19 20.89 16.66 33.77
N ASN A 20 20.12 15.64 33.35
CA ASN A 20 19.20 14.94 34.25
C ASN A 20 18.14 15.85 34.89
N THR A 21 17.67 16.84 34.14
CA THR A 21 16.61 17.77 34.58
C THR A 21 15.49 17.85 33.55
N ILE A 22 14.29 18.18 34.01
CA ILE A 22 13.12 18.33 33.11
C ILE A 22 13.39 19.34 31.98
N PRO A 23 13.97 20.53 32.19
CA PRO A 23 14.32 21.42 31.09
C PRO A 23 15.25 20.78 30.04
N SER A 24 16.22 19.97 30.45
CA SER A 24 17.13 19.25 29.55
C SER A 24 16.37 18.20 28.71
N PHE A 25 15.46 17.47 29.32
CA PHE A 25 14.66 16.47 28.63
C PHE A 25 13.73 17.08 27.60
N LEU A 26 13.00 18.12 27.98
CA LEU A 26 12.07 18.80 27.06
C LEU A 26 12.82 19.43 25.88
N ALA A 27 14.00 20.02 26.11
CA ALA A 27 14.82 20.57 25.04
C ALA A 27 15.31 19.50 24.06
N ALA A 28 15.68 18.31 24.52
CA ALA A 28 16.07 17.19 23.66
C ALA A 28 14.88 16.67 22.85
N ILE A 29 13.70 16.54 23.47
CA ILE A 29 12.47 16.18 22.76
C ILE A 29 12.16 17.21 21.67
N ASP A 30 12.27 18.50 21.96
CA ASP A 30 12.01 19.59 21.02
C ASP A 30 13.04 19.65 19.88
N ALA A 31 14.25 19.14 20.08
CA ALA A 31 15.26 18.95 19.03
C ALA A 31 14.88 17.76 18.10
N GLY A 32 13.99 16.87 18.56
CA GLY A 32 13.45 15.77 17.78
C GLY A 32 14.22 14.46 17.90
N VAL A 33 14.82 14.17 19.09
CA VAL A 33 15.41 12.86 19.38
C VAL A 33 14.35 11.76 19.41
N ASP A 34 14.76 10.51 19.17
CA ASP A 34 13.87 9.33 19.19
C ASP A 34 13.73 8.74 20.58
N ALA A 35 14.74 8.96 21.42
CA ALA A 35 14.81 8.44 22.77
C ALA A 35 15.47 9.43 23.73
N LEU A 36 15.14 9.30 25.01
CA LEU A 36 15.83 9.99 26.10
C LEU A 36 16.42 8.96 27.04
N GLU A 37 17.66 9.20 27.44
CA GLU A 37 18.34 8.45 28.47
C GLU A 37 18.45 9.33 29.72
N PHE A 38 18.31 8.73 30.92
CA PHE A 38 18.52 9.35 32.21
C PHE A 38 18.85 8.33 33.30
N ASP A 39 19.48 8.81 34.36
CA ASP A 39 20.12 8.02 35.43
C ASP A 39 19.29 8.05 36.71
N VAL A 40 19.05 6.89 37.33
CA VAL A 40 18.23 6.77 38.53
C VAL A 40 19.08 6.35 39.75
N TYR A 41 18.93 7.08 40.85
CA TYR A 41 19.40 6.75 42.18
C TYR A 41 18.29 6.69 43.22
N PRO A 42 18.34 5.79 44.22
CA PRO A 42 17.48 5.85 45.39
C PRO A 42 18.07 6.84 46.40
N THR A 43 17.24 7.63 47.07
CA THR A 43 17.58 8.43 48.23
C THR A 43 17.62 7.57 49.51
N SER A 44 18.07 8.16 50.65
CA SER A 44 18.05 7.46 51.95
C SER A 44 16.65 7.06 52.40
N ASP A 45 15.62 7.83 52.06
CA ASP A 45 14.19 7.56 52.26
C ASP A 45 13.51 6.82 51.11
N ARG A 46 14.33 6.21 50.21
CA ARG A 46 13.90 5.35 49.10
C ARG A 46 13.06 6.02 48.00
N ARG A 47 13.13 7.34 47.86
CA ARG A 47 12.58 8.02 46.69
C ARG A 47 13.53 7.84 45.51
N LEU A 48 13.00 7.68 44.29
CA LEU A 48 13.82 7.58 43.08
C LEU A 48 14.07 8.97 42.51
N VAL A 49 15.28 9.41 42.43
CA VAL A 49 15.69 10.72 41.90
C VAL A 49 16.60 10.55 40.68
N ILE A 50 16.62 11.59 39.84
CA ILE A 50 17.35 11.54 38.57
C ILE A 50 18.64 12.34 38.70
N THR A 51 19.77 11.63 38.68
CA THR A 51 21.15 12.20 38.71
C THR A 51 22.14 11.14 38.27
N HIS A 52 23.29 11.54 37.72
CA HIS A 52 24.29 10.58 37.23
C HIS A 52 25.34 10.15 38.27
N ASP A 53 25.92 11.12 38.93
CA ASP A 53 27.06 10.85 39.84
C ASP A 53 26.56 10.30 41.18
N PRO A 54 27.36 9.45 41.85
CA PRO A 54 27.05 8.98 43.20
C PRO A 54 27.03 10.12 44.22
N ASN A 55 27.69 11.23 43.94
CA ASN A 55 27.74 12.44 44.76
C ASN A 55 27.13 13.63 44.04
N ILE A 56 26.49 14.53 44.77
CA ILE A 56 25.78 15.68 44.21
C ILE A 56 26.69 16.90 43.98
N ASP A 57 27.96 16.82 44.31
CA ASP A 57 28.91 17.94 44.35
C ASP A 57 29.08 18.64 42.97
N ARG A 58 29.08 17.90 41.87
CA ARG A 58 29.28 18.45 40.52
C ARG A 58 28.08 19.19 39.96
N CYS A 59 26.89 18.70 40.26
CA CYS A 59 25.66 19.15 39.63
C CYS A 59 24.71 19.93 40.54
N SER A 60 25.14 20.22 41.79
CA SER A 60 24.32 20.97 42.73
C SER A 60 25.18 21.96 43.58
N ASN A 61 24.48 22.74 44.36
CA ASN A 61 25.13 23.59 45.39
C ASN A 61 25.24 22.84 46.73
N GLY A 62 24.96 21.54 46.80
CA GLY A 62 25.16 20.65 47.92
C GLY A 62 26.42 19.80 47.80
N SER A 63 26.62 18.85 48.72
CA SER A 63 27.75 17.91 48.68
C SER A 63 27.39 16.56 49.33
N GLY A 64 28.08 15.50 48.95
CA GLY A 64 27.96 14.16 49.54
C GLY A 64 27.18 13.17 48.69
N PRO A 65 27.07 11.90 49.17
CA PRO A 65 26.43 10.82 48.42
C PRO A 65 24.91 10.99 48.32
N VAL A 66 24.36 10.77 47.13
CA VAL A 66 22.90 10.81 46.86
C VAL A 66 22.15 9.92 47.83
N VAL A 67 22.62 8.68 48.02
CA VAL A 67 21.98 7.66 48.85
C VAL A 67 21.96 7.96 50.37
N GLU A 68 22.69 8.93 50.82
CA GLU A 68 22.75 9.37 52.22
C GLU A 68 21.79 10.56 52.51
N HIS A 69 21.29 11.24 51.43
CA HIS A 69 20.34 12.34 51.58
C HIS A 69 18.89 11.84 51.43
N SER A 70 17.99 12.47 52.21
CA SER A 70 16.56 12.34 51.96
C SER A 70 16.12 13.13 50.71
N PHE A 71 15.00 12.80 50.15
CA PHE A 71 14.44 13.55 49.00
C PHE A 71 14.22 15.04 49.34
N GLU A 72 13.73 15.35 50.52
CA GLU A 72 13.50 16.73 50.97
C GLU A 72 14.78 17.55 51.00
N GLU A 73 15.89 16.97 51.47
CA GLU A 73 17.22 17.64 51.48
C GLU A 73 17.70 17.90 50.03
N LEU A 74 17.62 16.91 49.16
CA LEU A 74 18.01 17.07 47.75
C LEU A 74 17.10 18.07 46.99
N ARG A 75 15.82 18.06 47.29
CA ARG A 75 14.84 18.96 46.65
C ARG A 75 15.03 20.43 47.05
N ALA A 76 15.65 20.70 48.18
CA ALA A 76 15.97 22.05 48.61
C ALA A 76 17.15 22.66 47.87
N LEU A 77 18.01 21.83 47.23
CA LEU A 77 19.23 22.26 46.55
C LEU A 77 18.97 22.75 45.14
N ASP A 78 19.91 23.53 44.64
CA ASP A 78 19.91 24.02 43.26
C ASP A 78 20.75 23.10 42.36
N PHE A 79 20.14 22.47 41.36
CA PHE A 79 20.77 21.58 40.40
C PHE A 79 20.96 22.25 39.03
N GLY A 80 20.76 23.54 38.89
CA GLY A 80 20.84 24.28 37.62
C GLY A 80 21.98 25.28 37.52
N SER A 81 22.26 26.04 38.59
CA SER A 81 23.21 27.18 38.56
C SER A 81 24.63 26.82 38.14
N TRP A 82 25.06 25.57 38.33
CA TRP A 82 26.35 25.06 37.85
C TRP A 82 26.50 25.11 36.33
N LYS A 83 25.36 25.04 35.59
CA LYS A 83 25.32 25.06 34.13
C LYS A 83 25.29 26.49 33.59
N GLY A 84 24.55 27.35 34.25
CA GLY A 84 24.38 28.76 33.91
C GLY A 84 23.39 29.46 34.83
N PRO A 85 23.51 30.79 34.98
CA PRO A 85 22.62 31.58 35.86
C PRO A 85 21.13 31.51 35.40
N GLU A 86 20.87 31.29 34.14
CA GLU A 86 19.50 31.12 33.58
C GLU A 86 18.79 29.87 34.09
N PHE A 87 19.54 28.90 34.63
CA PHE A 87 19.01 27.65 35.18
C PHE A 87 18.93 27.68 36.72
N ALA A 88 19.23 28.81 37.34
CA ALA A 88 19.17 28.93 38.78
C ALA A 88 17.79 28.52 39.34
N GLY A 89 17.81 27.78 40.44
CA GLY A 89 16.57 27.25 41.03
C GLY A 89 16.02 25.98 40.40
N THR A 90 16.69 25.39 39.41
CA THR A 90 16.31 24.06 38.88
C THR A 90 16.47 23.02 39.99
N ARG A 91 15.44 22.21 40.16
CA ARG A 91 15.36 21.17 41.19
C ARG A 91 15.66 19.80 40.59
N ILE A 92 16.23 18.89 41.42
CA ILE A 92 16.37 17.49 41.08
C ILE A 92 14.98 16.87 40.87
N PRO A 93 14.69 16.22 39.71
CA PRO A 93 13.39 15.59 39.49
C PRO A 93 13.33 14.19 40.11
N THR A 94 12.15 13.73 40.45
CA THR A 94 11.89 12.30 40.70
C THR A 94 11.68 11.53 39.41
N LEU A 95 11.73 10.18 39.50
CA LEU A 95 11.40 9.32 38.39
C LEU A 95 9.96 9.59 37.88
N GLU A 96 9.01 9.74 38.82
CA GLU A 96 7.61 9.99 38.48
C GLU A 96 7.43 11.32 37.73
N GLU A 97 8.03 12.41 38.23
CA GLU A 97 7.98 13.72 37.57
C GLU A 97 8.60 13.69 36.18
N THR A 98 9.71 12.96 36.02
CA THR A 98 10.41 12.81 34.74
C THR A 98 9.54 12.03 33.74
N LEU A 99 8.98 10.90 34.13
CA LEU A 99 8.10 10.12 33.28
C LEU A 99 6.83 10.90 32.89
N ASP A 100 6.25 11.66 33.85
CA ASP A 100 5.07 12.50 33.55
C ASP A 100 5.40 13.63 32.58
N ALA A 101 6.57 14.29 32.71
CA ALA A 101 7.03 15.33 31.78
C ALA A 101 7.28 14.78 30.38
N ILE A 102 7.95 13.62 30.25
CA ILE A 102 8.23 12.97 28.97
C ILE A 102 6.94 12.51 28.28
N THR A 103 6.06 11.81 29.01
CA THR A 103 4.81 11.28 28.45
C THR A 103 3.80 12.37 28.13
N GLY A 104 3.80 13.49 28.87
CA GLY A 104 3.02 14.68 28.55
C GLY A 104 3.50 15.42 27.31
N ARG A 105 4.78 15.27 26.93
CA ARG A 105 5.37 15.93 25.76
C ARG A 105 5.35 15.06 24.50
N SER A 106 5.54 13.75 24.63
CA SER A 106 5.54 12.78 23.52
C SER A 106 4.95 11.43 23.93
N SER A 107 4.04 10.93 23.09
CA SER A 107 3.42 9.60 23.26
C SER A 107 4.28 8.47 22.67
N THR A 108 5.29 8.77 21.86
CA THR A 108 6.04 7.78 21.08
C THR A 108 7.54 7.72 21.40
N LEU A 109 8.05 8.66 22.19
CA LEU A 109 9.46 8.72 22.55
C LEU A 109 9.89 7.47 23.33
N GLU A 110 10.99 6.83 22.95
CA GLU A 110 11.60 5.72 23.70
C GLU A 110 12.28 6.25 24.95
N ILE A 111 12.18 5.53 26.06
CA ILE A 111 12.70 5.96 27.38
C ILE A 111 13.78 4.97 27.80
N LEU A 112 14.99 5.45 27.99
CA LEU A 112 16.13 4.68 28.52
C LEU A 112 16.36 5.07 29.97
N ILE A 113 16.30 4.10 30.88
CA ILE A 113 16.47 4.30 32.33
C ILE A 113 17.70 3.54 32.82
N GLU A 114 18.76 4.28 33.19
CA GLU A 114 19.98 3.67 33.75
C GLU A 114 19.87 3.47 35.26
N LEU A 115 20.05 2.22 35.70
CA LEU A 115 20.16 1.87 37.12
C LEU A 115 21.62 2.03 37.55
N LYS A 116 21.90 3.02 38.41
CA LYS A 116 23.25 3.41 38.82
C LYS A 116 23.78 2.65 40.02
N VAL A 117 22.97 1.91 40.75
CA VAL A 117 23.35 1.18 41.98
C VAL A 117 22.99 -0.30 41.87
N ASP A 118 23.79 -1.17 42.46
CA ASP A 118 23.54 -2.61 42.60
C ASP A 118 22.50 -2.85 43.72
N ASP A 119 21.25 -2.43 43.46
CA ASP A 119 20.13 -2.54 44.41
C ASP A 119 18.88 -3.09 43.72
N GLU A 120 18.58 -4.35 43.98
CA GLU A 120 17.41 -5.03 43.43
C GLU A 120 16.08 -4.32 43.76
N ARG A 121 15.99 -3.70 44.96
CA ARG A 121 14.77 -2.96 45.34
C ARG A 121 14.61 -1.70 44.51
N CYS A 122 15.71 -1.05 44.14
CA CYS A 122 15.67 0.08 43.21
C CYS A 122 15.20 -0.38 41.83
N ALA A 123 15.75 -1.49 41.32
CA ALA A 123 15.35 -2.04 40.02
C ALA A 123 13.86 -2.41 39.97
N LEU A 124 13.35 -3.08 41.00
CA LEU A 124 11.94 -3.45 41.10
C LEU A 124 11.03 -2.22 41.25
N ALA A 125 11.45 -1.17 41.99
CA ALA A 125 10.67 0.07 42.10
C ALA A 125 10.59 0.82 40.76
N VAL A 126 11.66 0.82 39.95
CA VAL A 126 11.62 1.34 38.57
C VAL A 126 10.66 0.53 37.71
N LEU A 127 10.69 -0.81 37.80
CA LEU A 127 9.79 -1.68 37.06
C LEU A 127 8.32 -1.41 37.43
N ASP A 128 8.03 -1.23 38.73
CA ASP A 128 6.66 -0.92 39.18
C ASP A 128 6.16 0.42 38.62
N GLU A 129 7.01 1.45 38.50
CA GLU A 129 6.65 2.71 37.87
C GLU A 129 6.39 2.56 36.38
N ILE A 130 7.18 1.75 35.67
CA ILE A 130 6.97 1.42 34.24
C ILE A 130 5.63 0.71 34.06
N ARG A 131 5.34 -0.30 34.89
CA ARG A 131 4.08 -1.07 34.84
C ARG A 131 2.88 -0.20 35.16
N ARG A 132 2.96 0.63 36.20
CA ARG A 132 1.88 1.53 36.63
C ARG A 132 1.43 2.48 35.50
N ARG A 133 2.38 2.94 34.68
CA ARG A 133 2.14 3.83 33.55
C ARG A 133 1.94 3.13 32.22
N ARG A 134 2.05 1.78 32.18
CA ARG A 134 1.95 0.96 30.95
C ARG A 134 2.98 1.39 29.89
N LEU A 135 4.23 1.55 30.28
CA LEU A 135 5.30 2.03 29.43
C LEU A 135 6.26 0.92 28.98
N GLN A 136 5.93 -0.38 29.23
CA GLN A 136 6.82 -1.51 28.92
C GLN A 136 7.29 -1.50 27.46
N ASP A 137 6.36 -1.25 26.52
CA ASP A 137 6.63 -1.31 25.09
C ASP A 137 7.58 -0.22 24.57
N ARG A 138 7.77 0.86 25.33
CA ARG A 138 8.59 2.01 24.94
C ARG A 138 9.72 2.32 25.94
N THR A 139 9.97 1.45 26.90
CA THR A 139 11.05 1.61 27.86
C THR A 139 12.13 0.56 27.64
N ILE A 140 13.37 0.98 27.79
CA ILE A 140 14.55 0.12 27.88
C ILE A 140 15.22 0.44 29.22
N VAL A 141 15.50 -0.57 30.03
CA VAL A 141 16.29 -0.39 31.25
C VAL A 141 17.73 -0.81 30.97
N LEU A 142 18.68 0.02 31.38
CA LEU A 142 20.10 -0.27 31.21
C LEU A 142 20.84 -0.23 32.54
N SER A 143 21.94 -0.97 32.63
CA SER A 143 22.80 -0.98 33.84
C SER A 143 24.16 -1.57 33.56
N PHE A 144 25.17 -1.14 34.32
CA PHE A 144 26.46 -1.82 34.41
C PHE A 144 26.44 -3.04 35.36
N TYR A 145 25.30 -3.35 35.92
CA TYR A 145 25.09 -4.52 36.81
C TYR A 145 24.24 -5.54 36.11
N ALA A 146 24.86 -6.56 35.49
CA ALA A 146 24.14 -7.55 34.65
C ALA A 146 23.11 -8.37 35.46
N ASN A 147 23.36 -8.60 36.77
CA ASN A 147 22.40 -9.23 37.68
C ASN A 147 21.04 -8.50 37.74
N LEU A 148 21.06 -7.15 37.70
CA LEU A 148 19.82 -6.35 37.71
C LEU A 148 19.06 -6.49 36.38
N LEU A 149 19.75 -6.52 35.25
CA LEU A 149 19.15 -6.73 33.92
C LEU A 149 18.52 -8.13 33.85
N LYS A 150 19.20 -9.14 34.39
CA LYS A 150 18.68 -10.51 34.47
C LYS A 150 17.45 -10.60 35.36
N LEU A 151 17.45 -9.94 36.51
CA LEU A 151 16.28 -9.84 37.39
C LEU A 151 15.09 -9.24 36.65
N LEU A 152 15.28 -8.09 36.00
CA LEU A 152 14.22 -7.40 35.27
C LEU A 152 13.69 -8.23 34.09
N HIS A 153 14.54 -8.92 33.34
CA HIS A 153 14.14 -9.82 32.29
C HIS A 153 13.31 -11.02 32.82
N GLN A 154 13.64 -11.53 34.00
CA GLN A 154 12.87 -12.62 34.65
C GLN A 154 11.50 -12.13 35.14
N GLU A 155 11.45 -10.94 35.75
CA GLU A 155 10.21 -10.35 36.31
C GLU A 155 9.26 -9.81 35.22
N GLU A 156 9.81 -9.33 34.09
CA GLU A 156 9.07 -8.77 32.98
C GLU A 156 9.76 -9.12 31.65
N PRO A 157 9.52 -10.32 31.09
CA PRO A 157 10.18 -10.76 29.84
C PRO A 157 9.89 -9.88 28.63
N ALA A 158 8.80 -9.09 28.65
CA ALA A 158 8.46 -8.16 27.60
C ALA A 158 9.25 -6.83 27.68
N LEU A 159 9.87 -6.53 28.82
CA LEU A 159 10.67 -5.33 29.00
C LEU A 159 12.02 -5.49 28.28
N ARG A 160 12.36 -4.54 27.46
CA ARG A 160 13.66 -4.52 26.79
C ARG A 160 14.74 -4.07 27.76
N VAL A 161 15.90 -4.73 27.69
CA VAL A 161 17.06 -4.38 28.48
C VAL A 161 18.28 -4.10 27.60
N GLN A 162 19.08 -3.12 28.01
CA GLN A 162 20.32 -2.74 27.34
C GLN A 162 21.49 -2.90 28.30
N GLY A 163 22.59 -3.42 27.78
CA GLY A 163 23.83 -3.59 28.56
C GLY A 163 25.04 -3.07 27.81
N PHE A 164 26.17 -3.59 28.19
CA PHE A 164 27.51 -3.22 27.70
C PHE A 164 28.25 -4.50 27.26
N ARG A 165 29.44 -4.36 26.72
CA ARG A 165 30.30 -5.52 26.49
C ARG A 165 30.62 -6.20 27.84
N LEU A 166 30.86 -7.50 27.81
CA LEU A 166 31.06 -8.29 29.05
C LEU A 166 32.14 -7.71 29.98
N GLU A 167 33.20 -7.21 29.37
CA GLU A 167 34.32 -6.56 30.08
C GLU A 167 33.99 -5.19 30.68
N ASP A 168 32.95 -4.55 30.25
CA ASP A 168 32.51 -3.23 30.74
C ASP A 168 31.58 -3.31 31.96
N PHE A 169 30.99 -4.52 32.24
CA PHE A 169 30.13 -4.69 33.40
C PHE A 169 30.91 -4.68 34.71
N HIS A 170 30.38 -3.95 35.71
CA HIS A 170 30.90 -4.00 37.08
C HIS A 170 30.67 -5.36 37.74
N ARG A 171 29.60 -6.02 37.33
CA ARG A 171 29.22 -7.35 37.77
C ARG A 171 28.72 -8.17 36.55
N PRO A 172 29.65 -8.80 35.80
CA PRO A 172 29.31 -9.53 34.59
C PRO A 172 28.58 -10.85 34.87
N GLU A 173 27.63 -11.16 34.04
CA GLU A 173 26.95 -12.47 33.98
C GLU A 173 27.30 -13.14 32.61
N PRO A 174 27.80 -14.38 32.58
CA PRO A 174 28.22 -15.02 31.33
C PRO A 174 27.14 -15.17 30.27
N ASP A 175 25.86 -15.25 30.69
CA ASP A 175 24.67 -15.40 29.88
C ASP A 175 23.97 -14.08 29.53
N VAL A 176 24.64 -12.93 29.79
CA VAL A 176 24.00 -11.61 29.61
C VAL A 176 23.52 -11.37 28.17
N TYR A 177 24.23 -11.87 27.18
CA TYR A 177 23.85 -11.71 25.76
C TYR A 177 22.63 -12.54 25.33
N ASP A 178 22.20 -13.52 26.15
CA ASP A 178 21.02 -14.32 25.84
C ASP A 178 19.70 -13.55 26.01
N TYR A 179 19.72 -12.43 26.74
CA TYR A 179 18.55 -11.63 27.07
C TYR A 179 18.68 -10.13 26.75
N LEU A 180 19.86 -9.65 26.31
CA LEU A 180 19.98 -8.25 25.88
C LEU A 180 19.26 -7.99 24.56
N HIS A 181 18.52 -6.89 24.48
CA HIS A 181 17.92 -6.38 23.26
C HIS A 181 18.83 -5.38 22.54
N ARG A 182 19.60 -4.61 23.32
CA ARG A 182 20.55 -3.61 22.83
C ARG A 182 21.83 -3.63 23.63
N LEU A 183 22.92 -3.29 22.99
CA LEU A 183 24.23 -3.20 23.62
C LEU A 183 24.86 -1.85 23.26
N CYS A 184 25.34 -1.11 24.28
CA CYS A 184 26.11 0.12 24.07
C CYS A 184 27.61 -0.20 23.94
N ILE A 185 28.23 0.29 22.89
CA ILE A 185 29.66 0.24 22.66
C ILE A 185 30.23 1.67 22.67
N TRP A 186 31.29 1.86 23.43
CA TRP A 186 31.97 3.14 23.43
C TRP A 186 32.53 3.47 22.04
N ARG A 187 32.35 4.70 21.56
CA ARG A 187 32.78 5.16 20.23
C ARG A 187 34.23 4.80 19.89
N HIS A 188 35.16 4.86 20.88
CA HIS A 188 36.56 4.51 20.67
C HIS A 188 36.85 3.01 20.59
N ALA A 189 35.87 2.17 20.84
CA ALA A 189 36.00 0.71 20.92
C ALA A 189 35.06 -0.02 19.94
N ILE A 190 34.36 0.72 19.07
CA ILE A 190 33.44 0.14 18.07
C ILE A 190 34.15 -0.05 16.72
N ASP A 191 33.90 -1.16 16.07
CA ASP A 191 34.28 -1.44 14.69
C ASP A 191 33.21 -2.27 13.97
N ALA A 192 33.34 -2.45 12.66
CA ALA A 192 32.36 -3.15 11.83
C ALA A 192 32.23 -4.64 12.21
N GLU A 193 33.29 -5.27 12.71
CA GLU A 193 33.26 -6.68 13.13
C GLU A 193 32.45 -6.87 14.41
N ALA A 194 32.62 -5.95 15.39
CA ALA A 194 31.84 -5.92 16.62
C ALA A 194 30.34 -5.72 16.32
N VAL A 195 29.98 -4.75 15.44
CA VAL A 195 28.60 -4.51 15.05
C VAL A 195 27.99 -5.74 14.40
N LYS A 196 28.67 -6.31 13.41
CA LYS A 196 28.21 -7.52 12.72
C LYS A 196 28.00 -8.71 13.70
N ARG A 197 28.95 -8.93 14.61
CA ARG A 197 28.87 -9.98 15.61
C ARG A 197 27.62 -9.88 16.48
N PHE A 198 27.28 -8.69 16.98
CA PHE A 198 26.11 -8.49 17.83
C PHE A 198 24.80 -8.57 17.04
N HIS A 199 24.79 -8.10 15.78
CA HIS A 199 23.65 -8.31 14.89
C HIS A 199 23.40 -9.81 14.59
N GLU A 200 24.45 -10.61 14.41
CA GLU A 200 24.32 -12.08 14.26
C GLU A 200 23.70 -12.74 15.51
N MET A 201 23.85 -12.13 16.68
CA MET A 201 23.22 -12.56 17.94
C MET A 201 21.80 -11.96 18.12
N GLY A 202 21.32 -11.11 17.20
CA GLY A 202 20.03 -10.46 17.30
C GLY A 202 20.00 -9.26 18.25
N ILE A 203 21.16 -8.69 18.60
CA ILE A 203 21.31 -7.56 19.54
C ILE A 203 21.52 -6.27 18.75
N GLU A 204 20.70 -5.24 19.00
CA GLU A 204 20.88 -3.88 18.45
C GLU A 204 22.15 -3.24 19.03
N VAL A 205 22.85 -2.45 18.22
CA VAL A 205 24.08 -1.77 18.64
C VAL A 205 23.86 -0.26 18.78
N ASP A 206 24.10 0.27 19.98
CA ASP A 206 24.17 1.69 20.30
C ASP A 206 25.62 2.15 20.39
N VAL A 207 25.92 3.36 19.94
CA VAL A 207 27.25 3.97 20.09
C VAL A 207 27.18 5.26 20.90
N CYS A 208 28.03 5.36 21.92
CA CYS A 208 28.03 6.46 22.89
C CYS A 208 29.47 6.98 23.20
N PRO A 209 29.65 8.31 23.36
CA PRO A 209 28.84 9.39 22.83
C PRO A 209 29.26 9.81 21.41
N VAL A 210 28.34 10.43 20.67
CA VAL A 210 28.62 11.05 19.38
C VAL A 210 28.08 12.49 19.40
N ASP A 211 28.96 13.47 19.49
CA ASP A 211 28.61 14.85 19.87
C ASP A 211 28.94 15.90 18.80
N ASP A 212 29.69 15.55 17.77
CA ASP A 212 30.13 16.45 16.70
C ASP A 212 30.19 15.79 15.32
N ALA A 213 30.50 16.59 14.29
CA ALA A 213 30.53 16.18 12.91
C ALA A 213 31.58 15.10 12.60
N GLU A 214 32.78 15.21 13.20
CA GLU A 214 33.90 14.27 13.00
C GLU A 214 33.56 12.89 13.58
N GLN A 215 32.99 12.90 14.79
CA GLN A 215 32.54 11.67 15.44
C GLN A 215 31.41 11.01 14.70
N LEU A 216 30.47 11.80 14.15
CA LEU A 216 29.37 11.29 13.32
C LEU A 216 29.89 10.65 12.02
N ASP A 217 30.85 11.30 11.35
CA ASP A 217 31.46 10.77 10.13
C ASP A 217 32.16 9.42 10.37
N ALA A 218 32.85 9.29 11.49
CA ALA A 218 33.56 8.06 11.85
C ALA A 218 32.62 6.83 12.02
N ILE A 219 31.36 7.04 12.36
CA ILE A 219 30.40 5.95 12.59
C ILE A 219 29.41 5.77 11.45
N THR A 220 29.34 6.69 10.48
CA THR A 220 28.32 6.65 9.39
C THR A 220 28.44 5.41 8.53
N GLU A 221 29.65 4.86 8.37
CA GLU A 221 29.91 3.64 7.60
C GLU A 221 29.70 2.35 8.42
N LEU A 222 29.55 2.47 9.75
CA LEU A 222 29.25 1.35 10.63
C LEU A 222 27.75 1.11 10.64
N ASP A 223 27.34 -0.12 10.60
CA ASP A 223 25.92 -0.52 10.54
C ASP A 223 25.25 -0.47 11.93
N VAL A 224 25.47 0.63 12.72
CA VAL A 224 24.90 0.82 14.06
C VAL A 224 23.42 1.18 13.99
N ASP A 225 22.65 0.80 15.01
CA ASP A 225 21.20 1.05 15.10
C ASP A 225 20.88 2.39 15.76
N THR A 226 21.70 2.77 16.74
CA THR A 226 21.41 3.91 17.63
C THR A 226 22.67 4.73 17.89
N ILE A 227 22.51 6.04 18.01
CA ILE A 227 23.51 7.00 18.40
C ILE A 227 23.06 7.67 19.70
N THR A 228 23.86 7.57 20.75
CA THR A 228 23.65 8.30 21.99
C THR A 228 24.51 9.56 21.99
N THR A 229 23.90 10.75 22.16
CA THR A 229 24.55 12.05 22.08
C THR A 229 24.27 12.95 23.27
N ASN A 230 25.31 13.70 23.69
CA ASN A 230 25.18 14.81 24.66
C ASN A 230 24.64 16.09 24.00
N ALA A 231 24.72 16.18 22.66
CA ALA A 231 24.47 17.39 21.88
C ALA A 231 23.40 17.17 20.78
N PRO A 232 22.16 16.87 21.15
CA PRO A 232 21.07 16.72 20.18
C PRO A 232 20.91 17.93 19.25
N ASP A 233 21.17 19.14 19.74
CA ASP A 233 21.12 20.38 18.98
C ASP A 233 22.20 20.49 17.89
N VAL A 234 23.28 19.72 17.98
CA VAL A 234 24.35 19.60 16.97
C VAL A 234 24.08 18.41 16.04
N ILE A 235 23.83 17.23 16.59
CA ILE A 235 23.74 15.97 15.82
C ILE A 235 22.49 15.93 14.98
N MET A 236 21.34 16.38 15.48
CA MET A 236 20.08 16.34 14.73
C MET A 236 20.11 17.18 13.43
N PRO A 237 20.62 18.42 13.40
CA PRO A 237 20.84 19.16 12.16
C PRO A 237 21.80 18.45 11.20
N LEU A 238 22.95 17.98 11.69
CA LEU A 238 23.95 17.29 10.87
C LEU A 238 23.39 16.04 10.18
N LEU A 239 22.62 15.24 10.89
CA LEU A 239 21.96 14.06 10.30
C LEU A 239 20.97 14.45 9.19
N ARG A 240 20.24 15.56 9.37
CA ARG A 240 19.32 16.08 8.34
C ARG A 240 20.08 16.60 7.13
N GLU A 241 21.11 17.41 7.32
CA GLU A 241 21.98 17.96 6.27
C GLU A 241 22.61 16.85 5.43
N ARG A 242 23.01 15.74 6.06
CA ARG A 242 23.60 14.57 5.38
C ARG A 242 22.56 13.61 4.77
N GLY A 243 21.28 13.91 4.87
CA GLY A 243 20.22 13.02 4.40
C GLY A 243 20.08 11.72 5.20
N LEU A 244 20.70 11.66 6.38
CA LEU A 244 20.65 10.52 7.32
C LEU A 244 19.48 10.62 8.30
N ARG A 245 18.67 11.65 8.13
CA ARG A 245 17.43 11.84 8.88
C ARG A 245 16.42 12.64 8.08
N PRO A 246 15.12 12.32 8.19
CA PRO A 246 14.09 13.12 7.55
C PRO A 246 14.11 14.57 8.08
N PRO A 247 13.63 15.54 7.27
CA PRO A 247 13.49 16.93 7.71
C PRO A 247 12.61 17.03 8.95
N ARG A 248 12.71 18.14 9.69
CA ARG A 248 11.90 18.37 10.89
C ARG A 248 10.43 18.31 10.52
N LEU A 249 9.65 17.59 11.34
CA LEU A 249 8.20 17.50 11.11
C LEU A 249 7.54 18.88 11.33
N PRO A 250 6.67 19.33 10.43
CA PRO A 250 5.93 20.58 10.59
C PRO A 250 4.87 20.45 11.71
N LYS A 251 4.34 21.57 12.19
CA LYS A 251 3.23 21.56 13.15
C LYS A 251 1.90 21.26 12.51
N THR A 252 1.75 21.68 11.27
CA THR A 252 0.54 21.51 10.44
C THR A 252 0.91 20.95 9.09
N TYR A 253 -0.06 20.42 8.36
CA TYR A 253 0.12 19.90 7.00
C TYR A 253 -1.14 20.10 6.16
N THR A 254 -0.96 20.11 4.85
CA THR A 254 -2.05 20.26 3.89
C THR A 254 -2.67 18.91 3.53
N ALA A 255 -4.01 18.87 3.52
CA ALA A 255 -4.79 17.73 3.02
C ALA A 255 -5.98 18.21 2.17
N TRP A 256 -6.34 17.44 1.14
CA TRP A 256 -7.58 17.59 0.40
C TRP A 256 -8.62 16.63 0.97
N ARG A 257 -9.75 17.15 1.42
CA ARG A 257 -10.76 16.37 2.15
C ARG A 257 -12.13 16.48 1.48
N LEU A 258 -12.81 15.35 1.46
CA LEU A 258 -14.18 15.22 0.95
C LEU A 258 -15.16 15.26 2.12
N HIS A 259 -16.01 16.28 2.14
CA HIS A 259 -17.00 16.54 3.18
C HIS A 259 -18.43 16.15 2.79
N GLY A 260 -18.65 15.78 1.55
CA GLY A 260 -19.98 15.45 1.04
C GLY A 260 -19.95 14.84 -0.36
N THR A 261 -20.88 15.16 -1.19
CA THR A 261 -21.03 14.63 -2.53
C THR A 261 -20.70 15.71 -3.57
N GLY A 262 -19.77 15.39 -4.48
CA GLY A 262 -19.42 16.30 -5.58
C GLY A 262 -18.12 17.08 -5.34
N MET A 263 -17.60 17.66 -6.42
CA MET A 263 -16.29 18.34 -6.43
C MET A 263 -16.32 19.65 -5.61
N GLU A 264 -17.49 20.24 -5.39
CA GLU A 264 -17.73 21.40 -4.53
C GLU A 264 -17.59 21.07 -3.05
N GLN A 265 -17.76 19.79 -2.67
CA GLN A 265 -17.57 19.29 -1.31
C GLN A 265 -16.15 18.76 -1.07
N PHE A 266 -15.24 19.04 -1.99
CA PHE A 266 -13.84 18.62 -1.94
C PHE A 266 -12.92 19.82 -1.99
N TRP A 267 -12.25 20.12 -0.85
CA TRP A 267 -11.37 21.28 -0.71
C TRP A 267 -10.13 21.00 0.14
N LYS A 268 -9.17 21.90 0.04
CA LYS A 268 -7.90 21.86 0.72
C LYS A 268 -8.01 22.45 2.12
N GLU A 269 -7.45 21.76 3.12
CA GLU A 269 -7.40 22.19 4.52
C GLU A 269 -5.97 22.10 5.05
N GLU A 270 -5.69 22.93 6.06
CA GLU A 270 -4.52 22.84 6.88
C GLU A 270 -4.88 22.16 8.20
N LEU A 271 -4.24 21.05 8.52
CA LEU A 271 -4.55 20.20 9.67
C LEU A 271 -3.35 20.14 10.63
N PRO A 272 -3.56 20.00 11.94
CA PRO A 272 -2.48 19.71 12.87
C PRO A 272 -1.86 18.35 12.54
N LEU A 273 -0.51 18.25 12.60
CA LEU A 273 0.17 16.98 12.36
C LEU A 273 -0.19 15.99 13.46
N PRO A 274 -0.74 14.81 13.11
CA PRO A 274 -1.15 13.84 14.11
C PRO A 274 0.05 13.11 14.73
N GLU A 275 -0.05 12.76 16.01
CA GLU A 275 0.86 11.84 16.66
C GLU A 275 0.38 10.40 16.45
N PRO A 276 1.26 9.47 16.01
CA PRO A 276 0.88 8.08 15.82
C PRO A 276 0.62 7.40 17.17
N GLY A 277 -0.48 6.64 17.25
CA GLY A 277 -0.76 5.72 18.35
C GLY A 277 0.20 4.52 18.36
N PRO A 278 0.08 3.62 19.35
CA PRO A 278 1.03 2.50 19.52
C PRO A 278 1.18 1.60 18.29
N GLU A 279 0.10 1.31 17.56
CA GLU A 279 0.08 0.48 16.34
C GLU A 279 0.03 1.30 15.04
N GLU A 280 0.32 2.61 15.09
CA GLU A 280 0.23 3.51 13.95
C GLU A 280 1.61 4.00 13.50
N MET A 281 1.69 4.36 12.23
CA MET A 281 2.84 5.05 11.64
C MET A 281 2.38 6.37 11.05
N LEU A 282 3.09 7.45 11.37
CA LEU A 282 3.00 8.70 10.63
C LEU A 282 3.82 8.53 9.35
N VAL A 283 3.18 8.70 8.22
CA VAL A 283 3.82 8.63 6.91
C VAL A 283 3.71 9.97 6.18
N ARG A 284 4.72 10.26 5.37
CA ARG A 284 4.74 11.35 4.42
C ARG A 284 4.44 10.78 3.03
N VAL A 285 3.55 11.44 2.29
CA VAL A 285 3.28 11.09 0.90
C VAL A 285 4.31 11.78 0.01
N ASP A 286 5.09 10.99 -0.72
CA ASP A 286 6.15 11.50 -1.60
C ASP A 286 5.65 11.70 -3.05
N ALA A 287 4.81 10.79 -3.54
CA ALA A 287 4.17 10.89 -4.84
C ALA A 287 2.80 10.21 -4.81
N VAL A 288 1.84 10.73 -5.57
CA VAL A 288 0.53 10.13 -5.74
C VAL A 288 0.02 10.28 -7.16
N GLY A 289 -0.46 9.19 -7.76
CA GLY A 289 -1.15 9.19 -9.04
C GLY A 289 -2.59 9.64 -8.90
N LEU A 290 -3.12 10.33 -9.91
CA LEU A 290 -4.53 10.68 -10.01
C LEU A 290 -5.29 9.65 -10.82
N CYS A 291 -6.40 9.15 -10.25
CA CYS A 291 -7.21 8.10 -10.85
C CYS A 291 -8.66 8.54 -11.07
N PHE A 292 -9.29 8.01 -12.12
CA PHE A 292 -10.72 8.21 -12.33
C PHE A 292 -11.58 7.59 -11.20
N SER A 293 -11.05 6.61 -10.49
CA SER A 293 -11.69 6.02 -9.31
C SER A 293 -11.87 7.01 -8.17
N ASP A 294 -10.92 7.97 -8.00
CA ASP A 294 -11.05 9.03 -7.01
C ASP A 294 -12.18 10.01 -7.37
N ILE A 295 -12.37 10.25 -8.67
CA ILE A 295 -13.50 11.06 -9.14
C ILE A 295 -14.83 10.37 -8.87
N LYS A 296 -14.87 9.02 -8.99
CA LYS A 296 -16.08 8.25 -8.67
C LYS A 296 -16.46 8.37 -7.20
N ILE A 297 -15.49 8.26 -6.27
CA ILE A 297 -15.80 8.42 -4.83
C ILE A 297 -16.18 9.86 -4.48
N ILE A 298 -15.52 10.85 -5.06
CA ILE A 298 -15.90 12.27 -4.86
C ILE A 298 -17.34 12.53 -5.36
N ARG A 299 -17.72 12.00 -6.52
CA ARG A 299 -19.07 12.15 -7.07
C ARG A 299 -20.13 11.38 -6.30
N ALA A 300 -19.79 10.23 -5.73
CA ALA A 300 -20.72 9.39 -4.98
C ALA A 300 -20.85 9.81 -3.51
N GLY A 301 -19.80 10.41 -2.93
CA GLY A 301 -19.76 10.74 -1.51
C GLY A 301 -20.05 9.53 -0.64
N ALA A 302 -20.86 9.71 0.39
CA ALA A 302 -21.22 8.64 1.33
C ALA A 302 -21.96 7.44 0.71
N SER A 303 -22.48 7.56 -0.51
CA SER A 303 -23.13 6.45 -1.22
C SER A 303 -22.15 5.48 -1.90
N HIS A 304 -20.83 5.77 -1.90
CA HIS A 304 -19.84 4.91 -2.51
C HIS A 304 -19.69 3.57 -1.75
N PRO A 305 -19.76 2.40 -2.41
CA PRO A 305 -19.84 1.09 -1.74
C PRO A 305 -18.60 0.69 -0.92
N LYS A 306 -17.43 1.29 -1.16
CA LYS A 306 -16.20 1.09 -0.38
C LYS A 306 -16.13 2.02 0.85
N LEU A 307 -17.03 3.00 0.99
CA LEU A 307 -17.12 3.91 2.13
C LEU A 307 -18.16 3.39 3.11
N TRP A 308 -17.84 3.30 4.39
CA TRP A 308 -18.68 2.61 5.38
C TRP A 308 -19.09 3.49 6.55
N TRP A 309 -18.84 4.80 6.47
CA TRP A 309 -19.48 5.80 7.33
C TRP A 309 -20.31 6.76 6.47
N ASN A 310 -21.44 7.20 7.01
CA ASN A 310 -22.46 7.88 6.23
C ASN A 310 -22.44 9.40 6.37
N ASN A 311 -21.61 9.93 7.30
CA ASN A 311 -21.54 11.37 7.54
C ASN A 311 -20.12 11.86 7.26
N LEU A 312 -19.93 12.42 6.05
CA LEU A 312 -18.66 12.99 5.64
C LEU A 312 -18.40 14.37 6.25
N ASP A 313 -19.43 15.07 6.75
CA ASP A 313 -19.23 16.33 7.47
C ASP A 313 -18.57 16.11 8.84
N GLU A 314 -18.96 15.05 9.54
CA GLU A 314 -18.35 14.69 10.83
C GLU A 314 -17.00 13.98 10.68
N ARG A 315 -16.88 13.16 9.64
CA ARG A 315 -15.67 12.41 9.31
C ARG A 315 -15.35 12.54 7.82
N PRO A 316 -14.74 13.66 7.41
CA PRO A 316 -14.27 13.83 6.04
C PRO A 316 -13.25 12.77 5.64
N LEU A 317 -13.25 12.40 4.35
CA LEU A 317 -12.32 11.45 3.78
C LEU A 317 -11.18 12.17 3.06
N VAL A 318 -9.96 11.73 3.24
CA VAL A 318 -8.84 12.02 2.34
C VAL A 318 -8.79 10.93 1.27
N PRO A 319 -9.11 11.20 -0.02
CA PRO A 319 -8.97 10.23 -1.10
C PRO A 319 -7.51 10.02 -1.53
N GLY A 320 -7.30 9.28 -2.65
CA GLY A 320 -5.99 9.02 -3.24
C GLY A 320 -5.38 7.69 -2.82
N HIS A 321 -5.07 6.83 -3.79
CA HIS A 321 -4.70 5.44 -3.51
C HIS A 321 -3.47 4.93 -4.26
N GLU A 322 -2.96 5.62 -5.28
CA GLU A 322 -1.76 5.27 -6.04
C GLU A 322 -0.55 5.98 -5.42
N ALA A 323 0.04 5.47 -4.31
CA ALA A 323 0.93 6.30 -3.51
C ALA A 323 2.25 5.63 -3.09
N VAL A 324 3.27 6.48 -2.99
CA VAL A 324 4.55 6.19 -2.33
C VAL A 324 4.60 6.93 -1.00
N LEU A 325 4.94 6.20 0.04
CA LEU A 325 4.93 6.65 1.43
C LEU A 325 6.34 6.55 2.03
N THR A 326 6.77 7.58 2.78
CA THR A 326 7.95 7.53 3.64
C THR A 326 7.52 7.51 5.10
N VAL A 327 7.99 6.55 5.86
CA VAL A 327 7.75 6.50 7.32
C VAL A 327 8.46 7.66 7.99
N MET A 328 7.75 8.44 8.80
CA MET A 328 8.28 9.60 9.51
C MET A 328 8.42 9.33 11.01
N LYS A 329 7.47 8.60 11.60
CA LYS A 329 7.41 8.28 13.01
C LYS A 329 6.60 7.01 13.22
N THR A 330 6.96 6.17 14.19
CA THR A 330 6.27 4.91 14.47
C THR A 330 5.84 4.84 15.92
N GLY A 331 4.68 4.23 16.17
CA GLY A 331 4.26 3.83 17.51
C GLY A 331 5.06 2.65 18.05
N GLY A 332 5.04 2.46 19.38
CA GLY A 332 5.90 1.49 20.05
C GLY A 332 5.64 0.02 19.69
N ALA A 333 4.46 -0.32 19.19
CA ALA A 333 4.10 -1.68 18.76
C ALA A 333 4.36 -1.96 17.27
N VAL A 334 4.86 -0.98 16.52
CA VAL A 334 5.19 -1.13 15.10
C VAL A 334 6.56 -1.83 14.97
N PRO A 335 6.68 -2.90 14.16
CA PRO A 335 7.95 -3.60 13.98
C PRO A 335 9.07 -2.71 13.43
N LEU A 336 10.31 -2.95 13.88
CA LEU A 336 11.51 -2.18 13.50
C LEU A 336 11.78 -2.12 11.99
N ARG A 337 11.31 -3.12 11.23
CA ARG A 337 11.40 -3.10 9.76
C ARG A 337 10.72 -1.88 9.11
N TYR A 338 9.90 -1.15 9.85
CA TYR A 338 9.24 0.09 9.40
C TYR A 338 9.86 1.33 10.04
N ALA A 339 11.18 1.41 10.07
CA ALA A 339 11.89 2.53 10.68
C ALA A 339 11.61 3.87 9.95
N PRO A 340 11.68 5.01 10.66
CA PRO A 340 11.63 6.33 10.03
C PRO A 340 12.61 6.45 8.86
N GLY A 341 12.11 7.02 7.74
CA GLY A 341 12.85 7.19 6.50
C GLY A 341 12.72 6.05 5.49
N GLN A 342 12.26 4.90 5.89
CA GLN A 342 11.97 3.83 4.94
C GLN A 342 10.79 4.22 4.04
N LYS A 343 10.92 3.84 2.76
CA LYS A 343 9.93 4.15 1.73
C LYS A 343 9.22 2.90 1.27
N PHE A 344 7.93 3.04 1.00
CA PHE A 344 7.07 1.95 0.58
C PHE A 344 6.10 2.38 -0.51
N LEU A 345 5.80 1.47 -1.42
CA LEU A 345 4.60 1.50 -2.24
C LEU A 345 3.47 0.83 -1.45
N ILE A 346 2.29 1.44 -1.43
CA ILE A 346 1.13 0.85 -0.77
C ILE A 346 0.24 0.10 -1.77
N GLN A 347 -0.11 -1.17 -1.46
CA GLN A 347 -1.24 -1.84 -2.10
C GLN A 347 -2.53 -1.34 -1.48
N CYS A 348 -3.34 -0.66 -2.29
CA CYS A 348 -4.51 0.06 -1.81
C CYS A 348 -5.71 -0.85 -1.47
N ASP A 349 -5.88 -1.98 -2.15
CA ASP A 349 -7.01 -2.89 -1.96
C ASP A 349 -6.80 -3.81 -0.73
N ILE A 350 -7.03 -3.24 0.46
CA ILE A 350 -6.88 -3.89 1.76
C ILE A 350 -8.20 -4.54 2.15
N TYR A 351 -8.15 -5.83 2.51
CA TYR A 351 -9.32 -6.57 2.99
C TYR A 351 -9.04 -7.17 4.38
N LEU A 352 -10.00 -7.04 5.29
CA LEU A 352 -9.98 -7.66 6.61
C LEU A 352 -11.31 -8.38 6.85
N LYS A 353 -11.26 -9.69 7.09
CA LYS A 353 -12.43 -10.56 7.30
C LYS A 353 -13.47 -10.37 6.18
N GLY A 354 -12.98 -10.30 4.94
CA GLY A 354 -13.81 -10.09 3.75
C GLY A 354 -14.38 -8.68 3.56
N ARG A 355 -14.07 -7.73 4.46
CA ARG A 355 -14.50 -6.33 4.36
C ARG A 355 -13.40 -5.47 3.77
N SER A 356 -13.76 -4.62 2.82
CA SER A 356 -12.82 -3.65 2.24
C SER A 356 -12.45 -2.57 3.26
N CYS A 357 -11.16 -2.37 3.47
CA CYS A 357 -10.56 -1.26 4.22
C CYS A 357 -9.64 -0.45 3.29
N ALA A 358 -9.98 -0.38 2.00
CA ALA A 358 -9.11 0.17 0.97
C ALA A 358 -8.60 1.57 1.31
N TYR A 359 -7.30 1.78 1.10
CA TYR A 359 -6.61 3.06 1.27
C TYR A 359 -7.17 4.10 0.30
N GLY A 360 -7.51 5.28 0.81
CA GLY A 360 -8.21 6.33 0.05
C GLY A 360 -9.73 6.14 -0.09
N TYR A 361 -10.30 5.10 0.53
CA TYR A 361 -11.74 4.77 0.53
C TYR A 361 -12.27 4.40 1.91
N GLY A 362 -11.89 3.25 2.45
CA GLY A 362 -12.26 2.76 3.77
C GLY A 362 -11.34 3.27 4.89
N MET A 363 -10.31 4.00 4.54
CA MET A 363 -9.42 4.78 5.39
C MET A 363 -8.88 5.96 4.60
N ASP A 364 -8.28 6.94 5.29
CA ASP A 364 -7.66 8.09 4.64
C ASP A 364 -6.54 7.67 3.71
N GLY A 365 -6.40 8.40 2.60
CA GLY A 365 -5.49 8.14 1.50
C GLY A 365 -4.41 9.20 1.33
N ALA A 366 -3.92 9.35 0.12
CA ALA A 366 -2.71 10.06 -0.22
C ALA A 366 -2.90 11.51 -0.71
N TYR A 367 -4.11 12.05 -0.74
CA TYR A 367 -4.32 13.45 -1.11
C TYR A 367 -4.04 14.38 0.07
N ALA A 368 -2.98 14.06 0.78
CA ALA A 368 -2.44 14.79 1.91
C ALA A 368 -0.91 14.71 1.91
N ARG A 369 -0.25 15.69 2.52
CA ARG A 369 1.22 15.65 2.67
C ARG A 369 1.66 14.59 3.68
N TYR A 370 0.89 14.42 4.75
CA TYR A 370 1.11 13.42 5.80
C TYR A 370 -0.19 12.66 6.09
N GLY A 371 -0.06 11.47 6.66
CA GLY A 371 -1.20 10.65 7.07
C GLY A 371 -0.80 9.60 8.09
N LEU A 372 -1.78 9.00 8.75
CA LEU A 372 -1.58 7.85 9.62
C LEU A 372 -1.97 6.57 8.90
N ILE A 373 -1.13 5.55 9.00
CA ILE A 373 -1.45 4.18 8.62
C ILE A 373 -1.28 3.26 9.84
N ASP A 374 -2.18 2.30 9.99
CA ASP A 374 -2.26 1.43 11.17
C ASP A 374 -1.98 -0.05 10.83
N ALA A 375 -2.18 -0.92 11.82
CA ALA A 375 -1.95 -2.35 11.69
C ALA A 375 -2.75 -3.03 10.57
N ARG A 376 -3.83 -2.44 10.08
CA ARG A 376 -4.56 -2.92 8.90
C ARG A 376 -3.68 -2.92 7.65
N VAL A 377 -2.77 -1.96 7.55
CA VAL A 377 -1.84 -1.79 6.42
C VAL A 377 -0.59 -2.64 6.60
N TRP A 378 0.14 -2.48 7.71
CA TRP A 378 1.46 -3.08 7.86
C TRP A 378 1.45 -4.53 8.36
N ARG A 379 0.35 -5.01 8.96
CA ARG A 379 0.19 -6.39 9.43
C ARG A 379 -0.89 -7.16 8.67
N GLY A 380 -2.01 -6.51 8.31
CA GLY A 380 -3.16 -7.11 7.65
C GLY A 380 -3.65 -8.40 8.33
N GLU A 381 -4.03 -9.38 7.54
CA GLU A 381 -4.39 -10.75 7.97
C GLU A 381 -3.20 -11.71 7.74
N GLY A 382 -2.04 -11.38 8.31
CA GLY A 382 -0.84 -12.20 8.22
C GLY A 382 0.17 -11.74 7.16
N ARG A 383 -0.12 -10.66 6.42
CA ARG A 383 0.89 -10.00 5.54
C ARG A 383 0.71 -8.49 5.50
N SER A 384 1.81 -7.80 5.23
CA SER A 384 1.83 -6.37 4.98
C SER A 384 1.26 -6.04 3.60
N TYR A 385 0.59 -4.87 3.48
CA TYR A 385 0.21 -4.25 2.22
C TYR A 385 1.23 -3.19 1.74
N LEU A 386 2.39 -3.10 2.40
CA LEU A 386 3.51 -2.25 2.02
C LEU A 386 4.55 -3.08 1.27
N LEU A 387 4.97 -2.59 0.10
CA LEU A 387 6.06 -3.15 -0.70
C LEU A 387 7.26 -2.22 -0.62
N ASP A 388 8.45 -2.77 -0.47
CA ASP A 388 9.68 -1.99 -0.38
C ASP A 388 9.91 -1.15 -1.64
N PHE A 389 10.26 0.12 -1.43
CA PHE A 389 10.51 1.05 -2.53
C PHE A 389 11.81 0.68 -3.27
N PRO A 390 11.78 0.50 -4.60
CA PRO A 390 12.98 0.21 -5.37
C PRO A 390 13.75 1.50 -5.69
N GLU A 391 15.02 1.56 -5.35
CA GLU A 391 15.84 2.75 -5.61
C GLU A 391 16.11 3.02 -7.09
N SER A 392 15.88 2.04 -7.97
CA SER A 392 16.01 2.20 -9.41
C SER A 392 14.92 3.09 -10.03
N LEU A 393 13.78 3.27 -9.35
CA LEU A 393 12.64 4.06 -9.83
C LEU A 393 12.54 5.42 -9.12
N SER A 394 11.87 6.39 -9.78
CA SER A 394 11.43 7.63 -9.13
C SER A 394 10.17 7.37 -8.26
N GLY A 395 9.83 8.30 -7.36
CA GLY A 395 8.60 8.22 -6.58
C GLY A 395 7.35 8.16 -7.46
N VAL A 396 7.30 9.01 -8.48
CA VAL A 396 6.18 9.01 -9.45
C VAL A 396 6.10 7.70 -10.23
N ALA A 397 7.21 7.19 -10.75
CA ALA A 397 7.22 5.90 -11.47
C ALA A 397 6.76 4.75 -10.56
N THR A 398 7.16 4.77 -9.29
CA THR A 398 6.73 3.77 -8.30
C THR A 398 5.25 3.90 -7.96
N ALA A 399 4.70 5.11 -7.82
CA ALA A 399 3.25 5.30 -7.59
C ALA A 399 2.42 4.75 -8.76
N LEU A 400 2.92 4.86 -9.99
CA LEU A 400 2.26 4.32 -11.19
C LEU A 400 2.31 2.77 -11.27
N ILE A 401 3.00 2.08 -10.39
CA ILE A 401 2.95 0.60 -10.31
C ILE A 401 1.54 0.12 -9.97
N GLU A 402 0.77 0.89 -9.18
CA GLU A 402 -0.62 0.51 -8.87
C GLU A 402 -1.45 0.34 -10.15
N PRO A 403 -1.65 1.36 -11.01
CA PRO A 403 -2.42 1.17 -12.24
C PRO A 403 -1.78 0.17 -13.22
N TRP A 404 -0.45 0.06 -13.28
CA TRP A 404 0.21 -0.99 -14.06
C TRP A 404 -0.08 -2.39 -13.55
N SER A 405 -0.20 -2.57 -12.23
CA SER A 405 -0.56 -3.86 -11.64
C SER A 405 -1.99 -4.27 -12.00
N CYS A 406 -2.92 -3.32 -12.07
CA CYS A 406 -4.26 -3.55 -12.56
C CYS A 406 -4.26 -4.02 -14.03
N VAL A 407 -3.46 -3.38 -14.88
CA VAL A 407 -3.28 -3.78 -16.29
C VAL A 407 -2.70 -5.19 -16.38
N ARG A 408 -1.57 -5.46 -15.74
CA ARG A 408 -0.88 -6.77 -15.79
C ARG A 408 -1.72 -7.87 -15.15
N GLY A 409 -2.38 -7.59 -14.03
CA GLY A 409 -3.28 -8.51 -13.34
C GLY A 409 -4.48 -8.92 -14.19
N SER A 410 -4.99 -8.02 -15.04
CA SER A 410 -6.12 -8.33 -15.92
C SER A 410 -5.85 -9.42 -16.96
N TYR A 411 -4.57 -9.71 -17.22
CA TYR A 411 -4.14 -10.82 -18.08
C TYR A 411 -3.79 -12.10 -17.30
N ARG A 412 -4.01 -12.13 -15.99
CA ARG A 412 -3.73 -13.27 -15.11
C ARG A 412 -4.98 -13.77 -14.38
N ILE A 413 -6.16 -13.38 -14.84
CA ILE A 413 -7.44 -13.73 -14.19
C ILE A 413 -7.62 -15.23 -14.25
N GLY A 414 -7.37 -15.93 -13.15
CA GLY A 414 -7.67 -17.33 -12.98
C GLY A 414 -9.16 -17.55 -12.70
N HIS A 415 -9.79 -18.46 -13.41
CA HIS A 415 -11.13 -18.93 -13.08
C HIS A 415 -11.06 -20.32 -12.51
N ARG A 416 -12.10 -20.70 -11.74
CA ARG A 416 -12.20 -22.04 -11.17
C ARG A 416 -12.16 -23.10 -12.27
N THR A 417 -11.34 -24.12 -12.09
CA THR A 417 -11.23 -25.30 -12.97
C THR A 417 -11.99 -26.50 -12.42
N ALA A 418 -12.81 -26.27 -11.38
CA ALA A 418 -13.72 -27.25 -10.77
C ALA A 418 -14.94 -26.53 -10.21
N PRO A 419 -16.06 -27.21 -9.99
CA PRO A 419 -17.20 -26.71 -9.22
C PRO A 419 -16.73 -26.24 -7.82
N LEU A 420 -17.47 -25.35 -7.18
CA LEU A 420 -17.13 -24.90 -5.84
C LEU A 420 -17.43 -26.01 -4.81
N ALA A 421 -16.42 -26.51 -4.15
CA ALA A 421 -16.61 -27.47 -3.07
C ALA A 421 -17.43 -26.83 -1.92
N GLY A 422 -18.53 -27.52 -1.52
CA GLY A 422 -19.46 -26.97 -0.54
C GLY A 422 -20.34 -25.82 -1.06
N GLY A 423 -20.27 -25.51 -2.35
CA GLY A 423 -21.07 -24.45 -3.00
C GLY A 423 -22.49 -24.92 -3.38
N ARG A 424 -23.23 -23.99 -3.97
CA ARG A 424 -24.59 -24.20 -4.46
C ARG A 424 -24.59 -24.26 -5.98
N THR A 425 -25.11 -25.34 -6.54
CA THR A 425 -25.20 -25.58 -7.99
C THR A 425 -26.64 -25.53 -8.48
N LEU A 426 -26.90 -24.76 -9.55
CA LEU A 426 -28.18 -24.79 -10.29
C LEU A 426 -27.99 -25.50 -11.63
N ILE A 427 -28.86 -26.45 -11.95
CA ILE A 427 -28.96 -27.08 -13.28
C ILE A 427 -30.32 -26.74 -13.86
N ALA A 428 -30.32 -25.98 -14.95
CA ALA A 428 -31.52 -25.49 -15.61
C ALA A 428 -31.62 -26.03 -17.06
N ALA A 429 -32.80 -26.51 -17.44
CA ALA A 429 -33.07 -27.03 -18.79
C ALA A 429 -34.39 -26.50 -19.36
N MET A 430 -34.69 -26.83 -20.61
CA MET A 430 -36.01 -26.58 -21.18
C MET A 430 -37.07 -27.54 -20.56
N PRO A 431 -38.32 -27.12 -20.43
CA PRO A 431 -39.38 -27.97 -19.82
C PRO A 431 -39.62 -29.31 -20.55
N ASP A 432 -39.31 -29.39 -21.81
CA ASP A 432 -39.45 -30.56 -22.70
C ASP A 432 -38.13 -31.34 -22.89
N ASP A 433 -37.05 -30.93 -22.26
CA ASP A 433 -35.75 -31.61 -22.31
C ASP A 433 -35.82 -32.98 -21.60
N ARG A 434 -35.31 -34.04 -22.26
CA ARG A 434 -35.29 -35.40 -21.74
C ARG A 434 -33.88 -35.97 -21.62
N GLU A 435 -32.88 -35.16 -21.88
CA GLU A 435 -31.49 -35.57 -21.79
C GLU A 435 -31.08 -35.92 -20.33
N ILE A 436 -30.21 -36.92 -20.21
CA ILE A 436 -29.66 -37.33 -18.91
C ILE A 436 -28.23 -36.80 -18.81
N TYR A 437 -28.06 -35.85 -17.94
CA TYR A 437 -26.76 -35.18 -17.70
C TYR A 437 -25.93 -35.97 -16.69
N ARG A 438 -24.66 -36.20 -17.03
CA ARG A 438 -23.67 -36.79 -16.15
C ARG A 438 -22.91 -35.68 -15.41
N ALA A 439 -22.75 -35.86 -14.13
CA ALA A 439 -21.99 -34.90 -13.31
C ALA A 439 -20.49 -34.95 -13.62
N GLY A 440 -19.92 -36.17 -13.67
CA GLY A 440 -18.51 -36.42 -13.96
C GLY A 440 -17.63 -36.37 -12.70
N GLU A 441 -16.32 -36.63 -12.90
CA GLU A 441 -15.37 -36.85 -11.80
C GLU A 441 -15.16 -35.61 -10.92
N LEU A 442 -15.02 -34.44 -11.52
CA LEU A 442 -14.76 -33.20 -10.75
C LEU A 442 -15.87 -32.84 -9.77
N PHE A 443 -17.12 -33.25 -10.05
CA PHE A 443 -18.19 -33.06 -9.07
C PHE A 443 -18.08 -33.98 -7.86
N ARG A 444 -17.43 -35.15 -8.02
CA ARG A 444 -17.17 -36.04 -6.90
C ARG A 444 -16.01 -35.56 -6.04
N GLU A 445 -14.97 -34.99 -6.67
CA GLU A 445 -13.81 -34.41 -6.00
C GLU A 445 -14.13 -33.07 -5.33
N SER A 446 -14.92 -32.22 -6.02
CA SER A 446 -15.37 -30.89 -5.53
C SER A 446 -16.89 -30.90 -5.32
N ARG A 447 -17.34 -31.70 -4.33
CA ARG A 447 -18.78 -31.92 -4.09
C ARG A 447 -19.47 -30.64 -3.65
N PRO A 448 -20.56 -30.20 -4.31
CA PRO A 448 -21.38 -29.09 -3.84
C PRO A 448 -22.15 -29.46 -2.57
N ALA A 449 -22.55 -28.46 -1.78
CA ALA A 449 -23.44 -28.69 -0.63
C ALA A 449 -24.92 -28.83 -1.05
N GLU A 450 -25.32 -28.17 -2.13
CA GLU A 450 -26.68 -28.18 -2.65
C GLU A 450 -26.69 -28.25 -4.18
N ILE A 451 -27.54 -29.09 -4.73
CA ILE A 451 -27.87 -29.09 -6.16
C ILE A 451 -29.37 -28.78 -6.30
N ALA A 452 -29.67 -27.70 -7.00
CA ALA A 452 -31.02 -27.34 -7.41
C ALA A 452 -31.23 -27.65 -8.88
N ALA A 453 -32.37 -28.25 -9.23
CA ALA A 453 -32.75 -28.58 -10.60
C ALA A 453 -34.03 -27.82 -10.99
N TRP A 454 -33.96 -27.14 -12.12
CA TRP A 454 -35.11 -26.47 -12.71
C TRP A 454 -35.40 -27.02 -14.09
N ASN A 455 -36.64 -27.57 -14.27
CA ASN A 455 -37.10 -28.21 -15.49
C ASN A 455 -36.36 -29.49 -15.93
N LEU A 456 -35.56 -30.10 -15.05
CA LEU A 456 -34.96 -31.41 -15.36
C LEU A 456 -36.01 -32.52 -15.31
N SER A 457 -35.90 -33.51 -16.21
CA SER A 457 -36.72 -34.72 -16.17
C SER A 457 -36.47 -35.57 -14.91
N ASP A 458 -37.46 -36.36 -14.49
CA ASP A 458 -37.29 -37.26 -13.32
C ASP A 458 -36.11 -38.22 -13.49
N ALA A 459 -35.91 -38.68 -14.72
CA ALA A 459 -34.78 -39.57 -15.04
C ALA A 459 -33.44 -38.88 -14.88
N ALA A 460 -33.31 -37.61 -15.32
CA ALA A 460 -32.08 -36.82 -15.18
C ALA A 460 -31.79 -36.52 -13.71
N VAL A 461 -32.79 -36.14 -12.91
CA VAL A 461 -32.62 -35.89 -11.47
C VAL A 461 -32.16 -37.15 -10.77
N LYS A 462 -32.85 -38.28 -11.00
CA LYS A 462 -32.48 -39.57 -10.38
C LYS A 462 -31.06 -40.04 -10.76
N ALA A 463 -30.64 -39.79 -12.00
CA ALA A 463 -29.29 -40.11 -12.44
C ALA A 463 -28.22 -39.26 -11.69
N LEU A 464 -28.46 -37.98 -11.49
CA LEU A 464 -27.57 -37.09 -10.73
C LEU A 464 -27.51 -37.48 -9.25
N GLU A 465 -28.68 -37.78 -8.63
CA GLU A 465 -28.74 -38.24 -7.24
C GLU A 465 -27.94 -39.54 -7.02
N GLN A 466 -28.07 -40.50 -7.96
CA GLN A 466 -27.35 -41.76 -7.89
C GLN A 466 -25.82 -41.58 -8.11
N GLU A 467 -25.42 -40.70 -9.03
CA GLU A 467 -24.01 -40.49 -9.36
C GLU A 467 -23.27 -39.73 -8.23
N LEU A 468 -23.95 -38.79 -7.59
CA LEU A 468 -23.34 -37.91 -6.60
C LEU A 468 -23.65 -38.29 -5.13
N ASP A 469 -24.55 -39.23 -4.92
CA ASP A 469 -25.07 -39.59 -3.59
C ASP A 469 -25.49 -38.31 -2.81
N LEU A 470 -26.26 -37.45 -3.48
CA LEU A 470 -26.72 -36.16 -2.98
C LEU A 470 -28.16 -35.89 -3.45
N PRO A 471 -29.06 -35.51 -2.55
CA PRO A 471 -30.44 -35.18 -2.98
C PRO A 471 -30.46 -33.91 -3.84
N VAL A 472 -31.25 -33.93 -4.90
CA VAL A 472 -31.45 -32.82 -5.83
C VAL A 472 -32.72 -32.07 -5.50
N LYS A 473 -32.62 -30.81 -5.10
CA LYS A 473 -33.76 -29.93 -4.80
C LYS A 473 -34.47 -29.50 -6.09
N ARG A 474 -35.72 -29.91 -6.23
CA ARG A 474 -36.51 -29.51 -7.41
C ARG A 474 -37.10 -28.12 -7.22
N LEU A 475 -36.88 -27.24 -8.18
CA LEU A 475 -37.46 -25.90 -8.21
C LEU A 475 -38.67 -25.84 -9.11
N GLN A 476 -39.80 -25.30 -8.60
CA GLN A 476 -41.01 -25.04 -9.40
C GLN A 476 -40.84 -23.76 -10.25
N ALA A 477 -40.10 -22.80 -9.77
CA ALA A 477 -39.71 -21.56 -10.45
C ALA A 477 -38.29 -21.16 -10.07
N LEU A 478 -37.65 -20.33 -10.89
CA LEU A 478 -36.35 -19.74 -10.53
C LEU A 478 -36.53 -18.77 -9.33
N PRO A 479 -35.69 -18.82 -8.31
CA PRO A 479 -35.80 -17.95 -7.16
C PRO A 479 -35.43 -16.49 -7.52
N GLU A 480 -36.09 -15.51 -6.88
CA GLU A 480 -35.83 -14.08 -7.15
C GLU A 480 -34.61 -13.54 -6.39
N GLN A 481 -34.26 -14.10 -5.23
CA GLN A 481 -33.25 -13.57 -4.29
C GLN A 481 -32.16 -14.56 -3.89
N GLU A 482 -32.17 -15.78 -4.44
CA GLU A 482 -31.10 -16.76 -4.18
C GLU A 482 -29.99 -16.64 -5.22
N SER A 483 -28.75 -16.92 -4.83
CA SER A 483 -27.63 -16.98 -5.76
C SER A 483 -26.95 -18.36 -5.73
N PHE A 484 -26.32 -18.72 -6.85
CA PHE A 484 -25.62 -19.97 -7.04
C PHE A 484 -24.15 -19.72 -7.43
N ASP A 485 -23.28 -20.61 -6.96
CA ASP A 485 -21.85 -20.55 -7.26
C ASP A 485 -21.55 -21.16 -8.64
N ASP A 486 -22.32 -22.16 -9.03
CA ASP A 486 -22.22 -22.83 -10.34
C ASP A 486 -23.61 -22.96 -10.96
N ILE A 487 -23.77 -22.47 -12.18
CA ILE A 487 -24.99 -22.56 -12.94
C ILE A 487 -24.74 -23.33 -14.23
N PHE A 488 -25.57 -24.31 -14.52
CA PHE A 488 -25.57 -25.05 -15.79
C PHE A 488 -26.86 -24.78 -16.55
N CYS A 489 -26.77 -24.13 -17.70
CA CYS A 489 -27.82 -23.91 -18.65
C CYS A 489 -27.73 -25.01 -19.72
N CYS A 490 -28.50 -26.09 -19.56
CA CYS A 490 -28.42 -27.31 -20.39
C CYS A 490 -29.50 -27.29 -21.45
N ASN A 491 -29.15 -27.37 -22.74
CA ASN A 491 -30.06 -27.28 -23.87
C ASN A 491 -31.10 -26.13 -23.75
N LEU A 492 -30.72 -25.03 -23.13
CA LEU A 492 -31.63 -23.93 -22.80
C LEU A 492 -31.72 -22.94 -23.96
N VAL A 493 -32.57 -23.32 -24.96
CA VAL A 493 -32.73 -22.57 -26.22
C VAL A 493 -33.63 -21.34 -26.12
N SER A 494 -34.34 -21.16 -25.01
CA SER A 494 -35.14 -19.97 -24.75
C SER A 494 -34.28 -18.85 -24.23
N LYS A 495 -34.22 -17.73 -24.93
CA LYS A 495 -33.48 -16.52 -24.54
C LYS A 495 -33.85 -16.03 -23.14
N SER A 496 -35.15 -15.85 -22.89
CA SER A 496 -35.62 -15.31 -21.61
C SER A 496 -35.33 -16.22 -20.42
N LEU A 497 -35.43 -17.54 -20.61
CA LEU A 497 -35.13 -18.51 -19.57
C LEU A 497 -33.63 -18.59 -19.28
N LEU A 498 -32.78 -18.49 -20.31
CA LEU A 498 -31.33 -18.47 -20.15
C LEU A 498 -30.86 -17.19 -19.46
N GLU A 499 -31.40 -16.05 -19.85
CA GLU A 499 -31.08 -14.75 -19.18
C GLU A 499 -31.49 -14.80 -17.70
N ALA A 500 -32.69 -15.34 -17.39
CA ALA A 500 -33.15 -15.47 -16.00
C ALA A 500 -32.27 -16.42 -15.19
N ALA A 501 -31.89 -17.58 -15.72
CA ALA A 501 -31.01 -18.52 -15.03
C ALA A 501 -29.61 -17.94 -14.80
N ALA A 502 -29.01 -17.32 -15.84
CA ALA A 502 -27.66 -16.72 -15.74
C ALA A 502 -27.59 -15.56 -14.74
N ALA A 503 -28.69 -14.82 -14.54
CA ALA A 503 -28.77 -13.71 -13.59
C ALA A 503 -28.59 -14.17 -12.13
N LEU A 504 -28.86 -15.43 -11.80
CA LEU A 504 -28.75 -16.01 -10.46
C LEU A 504 -27.29 -16.33 -10.05
N ALA A 505 -26.30 -16.08 -10.90
CA ALA A 505 -24.91 -16.29 -10.52
C ALA A 505 -24.49 -15.34 -9.39
N GLY A 506 -23.91 -15.90 -8.33
CA GLY A 506 -23.34 -15.15 -7.22
C GLY A 506 -21.99 -14.50 -7.57
N ARG A 507 -21.35 -13.88 -6.58
CA ARG A 507 -20.00 -13.37 -6.71
C ARG A 507 -19.01 -14.55 -6.92
N GLY A 508 -18.14 -14.45 -7.93
CA GLY A 508 -17.23 -15.54 -8.31
C GLY A 508 -17.94 -16.73 -8.95
N GLY A 509 -19.23 -16.57 -9.30
CA GLY A 509 -20.05 -17.61 -9.90
C GLY A 509 -19.64 -17.95 -11.34
N VAL A 510 -19.73 -19.23 -11.69
CA VAL A 510 -19.48 -19.73 -13.04
C VAL A 510 -20.79 -20.15 -13.69
N VAL A 511 -21.09 -19.55 -14.85
CA VAL A 511 -22.24 -19.92 -15.66
C VAL A 511 -21.78 -20.79 -16.84
N ASN A 512 -22.27 -21.99 -16.87
CA ASN A 512 -21.90 -23.01 -17.84
C ASN A 512 -23.04 -23.21 -18.84
N PHE A 513 -22.77 -23.05 -20.14
CA PHE A 513 -23.74 -23.32 -21.24
C PHE A 513 -23.40 -24.67 -21.86
N LEU A 514 -24.32 -25.61 -21.80
CA LEU A 514 -24.12 -26.96 -22.32
C LEU A 514 -25.16 -27.31 -23.37
N GLY A 515 -24.69 -27.75 -24.54
CA GLY A 515 -25.53 -28.18 -25.62
C GLY A 515 -26.12 -27.03 -26.43
N ARG A 516 -27.42 -27.12 -26.79
CA ARG A 516 -28.11 -26.12 -27.61
C ARG A 516 -28.44 -24.88 -26.80
N VAL A 517 -28.17 -23.70 -27.38
CA VAL A 517 -28.40 -22.38 -26.78
C VAL A 517 -29.17 -21.48 -27.78
N PRO A 518 -29.70 -20.32 -27.34
CA PRO A 518 -30.35 -19.38 -28.26
C PRO A 518 -29.40 -18.94 -29.38
N ARG A 519 -29.95 -18.80 -30.60
CA ARG A 519 -29.24 -18.24 -31.76
C ARG A 519 -29.08 -16.71 -31.64
N GLU A 520 -30.06 -16.09 -30.98
CA GLU A 520 -30.01 -14.65 -30.70
C GLU A 520 -29.06 -14.35 -29.55
N CYS A 521 -28.47 -13.17 -29.59
CA CYS A 521 -27.69 -12.70 -28.44
C CYS A 521 -28.56 -12.56 -27.18
N CYS A 522 -28.04 -13.01 -26.06
CA CYS A 522 -28.70 -12.92 -24.77
C CYS A 522 -28.16 -11.74 -23.96
N ARG A 523 -29.04 -11.02 -23.26
CA ARG A 523 -28.66 -9.91 -22.40
C ARG A 523 -28.09 -10.43 -21.07
N ILE A 524 -26.79 -10.30 -20.93
CA ILE A 524 -26.05 -10.76 -19.76
C ILE A 524 -25.47 -9.55 -19.01
N ASP A 525 -25.48 -9.60 -17.69
CA ASP A 525 -24.87 -8.60 -16.82
C ASP A 525 -23.34 -8.57 -17.01
N VAL A 526 -22.88 -7.64 -17.85
CA VAL A 526 -21.45 -7.49 -18.16
C VAL A 526 -20.68 -6.70 -17.08
N GLY A 527 -21.39 -5.89 -16.28
CA GLY A 527 -20.80 -5.24 -15.11
C GLY A 527 -20.38 -6.23 -14.02
N ALA A 528 -21.11 -7.34 -13.89
CA ALA A 528 -20.79 -8.42 -12.96
C ALA A 528 -19.50 -9.17 -13.33
N LEU A 529 -19.09 -9.21 -14.60
CA LEU A 529 -17.79 -9.75 -15.01
C LEU A 529 -16.66 -8.95 -14.34
N HIS A 530 -16.76 -7.63 -14.35
CA HIS A 530 -15.74 -6.73 -13.80
C HIS A 530 -15.75 -6.68 -12.26
N TYR A 531 -16.93 -6.48 -11.63
CA TYR A 531 -17.02 -6.22 -10.17
C TYR A 531 -17.29 -7.44 -9.32
N GLN A 532 -17.84 -8.52 -9.89
CA GLN A 532 -18.24 -9.72 -9.17
C GLN A 532 -17.42 -10.95 -9.56
N ASN A 533 -16.45 -10.81 -10.48
CA ASN A 533 -15.61 -11.91 -10.97
C ASN A 533 -16.44 -13.13 -11.45
N ARG A 534 -17.56 -12.87 -12.12
CA ARG A 534 -18.36 -13.93 -12.77
C ARG A 534 -17.65 -14.43 -14.02
N TYR A 535 -17.88 -15.68 -14.37
CA TYR A 535 -17.31 -16.28 -15.56
C TYR A 535 -18.32 -17.04 -16.38
N TYR A 536 -18.20 -16.94 -17.70
CA TYR A 536 -19.09 -17.63 -18.68
C TYR A 536 -18.28 -18.57 -19.53
N GLN A 537 -18.72 -19.84 -19.60
CA GLN A 537 -18.08 -20.87 -20.41
C GLN A 537 -19.14 -21.81 -21.02
N GLY A 538 -18.75 -22.59 -22.05
CA GLY A 538 -19.68 -23.48 -22.68
C GLY A 538 -19.04 -24.59 -23.52
N ALA A 539 -19.82 -25.62 -23.84
CA ALA A 539 -19.47 -26.71 -24.74
C ALA A 539 -20.74 -27.22 -25.44
N SER A 540 -20.61 -27.72 -26.67
CA SER A 540 -21.72 -28.27 -27.45
C SER A 540 -22.21 -29.64 -26.94
N SER A 541 -21.38 -30.34 -26.17
CA SER A 541 -21.71 -31.66 -25.59
C SER A 541 -20.71 -32.00 -24.48
N GLY A 542 -21.04 -33.02 -23.68
CA GLY A 542 -20.17 -33.58 -22.65
C GLY A 542 -20.82 -33.69 -21.28
N GLU A 543 -20.04 -34.14 -20.31
CA GLU A 543 -20.41 -34.15 -18.90
C GLU A 543 -20.39 -32.72 -18.34
N LEU A 544 -21.13 -32.45 -17.25
CA LEU A 544 -21.14 -31.14 -16.61
C LEU A 544 -19.72 -30.73 -16.17
N SER A 545 -18.96 -31.67 -15.61
CA SER A 545 -17.56 -31.45 -15.19
C SER A 545 -16.58 -31.14 -16.33
N SER A 546 -16.91 -31.58 -17.57
CA SER A 546 -16.03 -31.36 -18.74
C SER A 546 -15.80 -29.87 -19.06
N LEU A 547 -16.73 -29.01 -18.65
CA LEU A 547 -16.66 -27.56 -18.83
C LEU A 547 -15.51 -26.90 -18.01
N TYR A 548 -15.01 -27.58 -16.96
CA TYR A 548 -13.96 -27.09 -16.07
C TYR A 548 -12.55 -27.62 -16.39
N ARG A 549 -12.43 -28.66 -17.23
CA ARG A 549 -11.20 -29.47 -17.36
C ARG A 549 -9.99 -28.82 -18.03
N SER A 550 -10.08 -27.62 -18.57
CA SER A 550 -8.94 -27.00 -19.27
C SER A 550 -8.53 -25.68 -18.67
N ALA A 551 -7.24 -25.57 -18.32
CA ALA A 551 -6.62 -24.25 -18.14
C ALA A 551 -6.82 -23.44 -19.43
N ARG A 552 -7.35 -22.22 -19.29
CA ARG A 552 -7.71 -21.39 -20.45
C ARG A 552 -6.76 -20.21 -20.50
N ARG A 553 -6.42 -19.81 -21.72
CA ARG A 553 -5.61 -18.61 -21.97
C ARG A 553 -6.26 -17.39 -21.30
N THR A 554 -5.49 -16.64 -20.56
CA THR A 554 -5.89 -15.38 -19.89
C THR A 554 -5.12 -14.18 -20.45
N GLY A 555 -3.92 -14.39 -20.99
CA GLY A 555 -3.11 -13.38 -21.65
C GLY A 555 -3.44 -13.18 -23.13
N LEU A 556 -2.83 -12.18 -23.74
CA LEU A 556 -2.90 -11.92 -25.17
C LEU A 556 -2.39 -13.13 -25.98
N LYS A 557 -2.98 -13.40 -27.14
CA LYS A 557 -2.58 -14.53 -27.99
C LYS A 557 -1.26 -14.25 -28.66
N PRO A 558 -0.24 -15.09 -28.48
CA PRO A 558 1.03 -14.97 -29.20
C PRO A 558 0.83 -14.92 -30.72
N GLY A 559 1.39 -13.87 -31.35
CA GLY A 559 1.26 -13.69 -32.81
C GLY A 559 -0.15 -13.38 -33.30
N GLY A 560 -1.14 -13.21 -32.41
CA GLY A 560 -2.54 -12.94 -32.75
C GLY A 560 -2.83 -11.51 -33.17
N ARG A 561 -4.13 -11.22 -33.33
CA ARG A 561 -4.68 -9.90 -33.62
C ARG A 561 -5.39 -9.36 -32.42
N ALA A 562 -4.98 -8.22 -31.90
CA ALA A 562 -5.57 -7.57 -30.73
C ALA A 562 -6.21 -6.23 -31.08
N TRP A 563 -7.38 -5.96 -30.53
CA TRP A 563 -8.08 -4.68 -30.67
C TRP A 563 -8.30 -4.04 -29.30
N PHE A 564 -7.97 -2.73 -29.21
CA PHE A 564 -8.06 -1.93 -28.00
C PHE A 564 -9.05 -0.75 -28.21
N PRO A 565 -10.37 -0.95 -28.05
CA PRO A 565 -11.35 0.13 -28.06
C PRO A 565 -11.16 1.06 -26.85
N GLY A 566 -10.98 2.38 -27.09
CA GLY A 566 -10.59 3.36 -26.07
C GLY A 566 -9.12 3.30 -25.70
N GLY A 567 -8.30 2.67 -26.53
CA GLY A 567 -6.89 2.35 -26.24
C GLY A 567 -5.95 3.55 -26.19
N ALA A 568 -6.37 4.73 -26.63
CA ALA A 568 -5.55 5.95 -26.49
C ALA A 568 -5.78 6.69 -25.16
N GLY A 569 -6.69 6.24 -24.31
CA GLY A 569 -6.84 6.73 -22.94
C GLY A 569 -5.70 6.31 -22.01
N ALA A 570 -5.61 6.89 -20.82
CA ALA A 570 -4.51 6.69 -19.88
C ALA A 570 -4.22 5.20 -19.56
N MET A 571 -5.24 4.41 -19.23
CA MET A 571 -5.08 2.97 -18.99
C MET A 571 -4.85 2.20 -20.30
N GLY A 572 -5.49 2.64 -21.38
CA GLY A 572 -5.37 2.00 -22.70
C GLY A 572 -3.95 2.02 -23.25
N GLN A 573 -3.25 3.12 -23.05
CA GLN A 573 -1.84 3.23 -23.44
C GLN A 573 -0.96 2.18 -22.76
N MET A 574 -1.21 1.88 -21.49
CA MET A 574 -0.50 0.83 -20.75
C MET A 574 -0.75 -0.56 -21.35
N HIS A 575 -2.00 -0.86 -21.73
CA HIS A 575 -2.34 -2.12 -22.40
C HIS A 575 -1.65 -2.25 -23.77
N VAL A 576 -1.67 -1.18 -24.56
CA VAL A 576 -1.03 -1.18 -25.89
C VAL A 576 0.49 -1.29 -25.76
N GLU A 577 1.09 -0.58 -24.81
CA GLU A 577 2.52 -0.69 -24.47
C GLU A 577 2.88 -2.13 -24.11
N LEU A 578 2.13 -2.74 -23.18
CA LEU A 578 2.33 -4.13 -22.78
C LEU A 578 2.22 -5.09 -23.98
N ALA A 579 1.22 -4.89 -24.84
CA ALA A 579 1.04 -5.71 -26.04
C ALA A 579 2.22 -5.59 -27.03
N LEU A 580 2.81 -4.42 -27.13
CA LEU A 580 3.97 -4.16 -28.01
C LEU A 580 5.27 -4.69 -27.42
N THR A 581 5.45 -4.66 -26.09
CA THR A 581 6.73 -5.01 -25.44
C THR A 581 6.78 -6.47 -25.00
N ALA A 582 5.64 -7.16 -24.83
CA ALA A 582 5.62 -8.56 -24.44
C ALA A 582 6.35 -9.43 -25.49
N PRO A 583 7.30 -10.30 -25.09
CA PRO A 583 8.01 -11.19 -26.03
C PRO A 583 7.05 -11.99 -26.92
N ASP A 584 6.03 -12.57 -26.32
CA ASP A 584 4.99 -13.38 -26.98
C ASP A 584 3.70 -12.56 -27.21
N GLY A 585 3.81 -11.27 -27.51
CA GLY A 585 2.65 -10.42 -27.75
C GLY A 585 1.99 -10.66 -29.12
N PRO A 586 0.85 -9.98 -29.39
CA PRO A 586 0.17 -10.05 -30.70
C PRO A 586 1.03 -9.46 -31.81
N SER A 587 0.91 -10.01 -33.02
CA SER A 587 1.64 -9.50 -34.20
C SER A 587 0.97 -8.28 -34.83
N GLU A 588 -0.35 -8.16 -34.70
CA GLU A 588 -1.13 -7.07 -35.25
C GLU A 588 -2.00 -6.44 -34.14
N ILE A 589 -1.86 -5.12 -33.99
CA ILE A 589 -2.51 -4.34 -32.95
C ILE A 589 -3.33 -3.22 -33.58
N LEU A 590 -4.61 -3.15 -33.27
CA LEU A 590 -5.49 -2.08 -33.65
C LEU A 590 -5.94 -1.31 -32.41
N VAL A 591 -5.78 0.00 -32.45
CA VAL A 591 -6.24 0.93 -31.41
C VAL A 591 -7.33 1.80 -31.98
N SER A 592 -8.48 1.90 -31.29
CA SER A 592 -9.50 2.86 -31.65
C SER A 592 -9.82 3.80 -30.50
N ASP A 593 -9.97 5.10 -30.82
CA ASP A 593 -10.35 6.13 -29.86
C ASP A 593 -11.09 7.26 -30.56
N ILE A 594 -11.91 8.02 -29.86
CA ILE A 594 -12.68 9.14 -30.39
C ILE A 594 -11.88 10.46 -30.38
N ASP A 595 -10.80 10.53 -29.60
CA ASP A 595 -9.97 11.74 -29.44
C ASP A 595 -8.70 11.65 -30.32
N ASN A 596 -8.65 12.44 -31.39
CA ASN A 596 -7.51 12.49 -32.28
C ASN A 596 -6.21 12.98 -31.65
N ARG A 597 -6.28 13.82 -30.62
CA ARG A 597 -5.07 14.28 -29.90
C ARG A 597 -4.43 13.12 -29.17
N ARG A 598 -5.24 12.28 -28.52
CA ARG A 598 -4.75 11.06 -27.84
C ARG A 598 -4.20 10.05 -28.84
N ILE A 599 -4.90 9.84 -29.96
CA ILE A 599 -4.42 8.99 -31.05
C ILE A 599 -3.09 9.47 -31.58
N ALA A 600 -2.94 10.78 -31.85
CA ALA A 600 -1.71 11.37 -32.37
C ALA A 600 -0.54 11.19 -31.39
N HIS A 601 -0.77 11.50 -30.12
CA HIS A 601 0.21 11.31 -29.05
C HIS A 601 0.66 9.85 -28.94
N LEU A 602 -0.29 8.91 -28.89
CA LEU A 602 0.03 7.49 -28.75
C LEU A 602 0.76 6.95 -29.99
N ARG A 603 0.37 7.39 -31.17
CA ARG A 603 1.03 7.03 -32.44
C ARG A 603 2.47 7.52 -32.45
N GLU A 604 2.74 8.77 -32.13
CA GLU A 604 4.08 9.34 -32.06
C GLU A 604 5.00 8.55 -31.13
N ARG A 605 4.48 8.19 -29.95
CA ARG A 605 5.24 7.45 -28.95
C ARG A 605 5.48 5.99 -29.30
N LEU A 606 4.47 5.30 -29.86
CA LEU A 606 4.53 3.85 -30.01
C LEU A 606 4.88 3.36 -31.42
N ALA A 607 4.76 4.19 -32.46
CA ALA A 607 5.13 3.78 -33.82
C ALA A 607 6.61 3.35 -33.96
N PRO A 608 7.58 4.03 -33.32
CA PRO A 608 8.98 3.58 -33.37
C PRO A 608 9.16 2.20 -32.70
N ARG A 609 8.46 1.94 -31.58
CA ARG A 609 8.51 0.65 -30.89
C ARG A 609 7.86 -0.46 -31.70
N ALA A 610 6.73 -0.18 -32.34
CA ALA A 610 6.04 -1.14 -33.20
C ALA A 610 6.96 -1.53 -34.38
N ALA A 611 7.64 -0.56 -34.99
CA ALA A 611 8.62 -0.82 -36.05
C ALA A 611 9.82 -1.65 -35.57
N ALA A 612 10.36 -1.33 -34.38
CA ALA A 612 11.49 -2.07 -33.81
C ALA A 612 11.14 -3.54 -33.46
N THR A 613 9.89 -3.82 -33.08
CA THR A 613 9.41 -5.17 -32.77
C THR A 613 8.85 -5.90 -33.99
N GLY A 614 8.76 -5.25 -35.16
CA GLY A 614 8.15 -5.80 -36.36
C GLY A 614 6.64 -6.02 -36.30
N ARG A 615 5.96 -5.39 -35.31
CA ARG A 615 4.52 -5.54 -35.11
C ARG A 615 3.73 -4.48 -35.86
N LYS A 616 2.61 -4.88 -36.44
CA LYS A 616 1.70 -3.96 -37.11
C LYS A 616 0.88 -3.20 -36.09
N LEU A 617 0.91 -1.87 -36.10
CA LEU A 617 0.13 -0.98 -35.23
C LEU A 617 -0.72 -0.03 -36.10
N GLU A 618 -2.05 -0.09 -35.92
CA GLU A 618 -3.00 0.75 -36.66
C GLU A 618 -3.91 1.51 -35.72
N PHE A 619 -4.28 2.74 -36.08
CA PHE A 619 -5.13 3.63 -35.28
C PHE A 619 -6.36 4.06 -36.10
N LEU A 620 -7.55 3.95 -35.48
CA LEU A 620 -8.81 4.34 -36.08
C LEU A 620 -9.59 5.28 -35.17
N ASN A 621 -10.21 6.32 -35.76
CA ASN A 621 -11.20 7.14 -35.08
C ASN A 621 -12.61 6.76 -35.58
N PRO A 622 -13.45 6.11 -34.75
CA PRO A 622 -14.79 5.66 -35.14
C PRO A 622 -15.74 6.82 -35.47
N ILE A 623 -15.55 8.01 -34.88
CA ILE A 623 -16.38 9.18 -35.14
C ILE A 623 -16.10 9.73 -36.56
N GLU A 624 -14.85 9.82 -36.96
CA GLU A 624 -14.45 10.31 -38.28
C GLU A 624 -14.83 9.35 -39.40
N LEU A 625 -14.73 8.05 -39.12
CA LEU A 625 -15.07 7.05 -40.13
C LEU A 625 -16.58 6.87 -40.28
N GLY A 626 -17.34 7.08 -39.24
CA GLY A 626 -18.72 6.65 -39.11
C GLY A 626 -18.88 5.12 -38.99
N PRO A 627 -20.06 4.64 -38.59
CA PRO A 627 -20.23 3.25 -38.16
C PRO A 627 -19.94 2.23 -39.26
N GLU A 628 -20.41 2.47 -40.49
CA GLU A 628 -20.26 1.55 -41.62
C GLU A 628 -18.78 1.37 -42.02
N ARG A 629 -18.08 2.49 -42.27
CA ARG A 629 -16.65 2.45 -42.65
C ARG A 629 -15.78 1.93 -41.51
N PHE A 630 -16.14 2.20 -40.26
CA PHE A 630 -15.42 1.68 -39.11
C PHE A 630 -15.53 0.16 -39.08
N ALA A 631 -16.73 -0.41 -39.26
CA ALA A 631 -16.95 -1.85 -39.35
C ALA A 631 -16.17 -2.49 -40.52
N GLU A 632 -16.19 -1.85 -41.70
CA GLU A 632 -15.39 -2.29 -42.87
C GLU A 632 -13.89 -2.34 -42.53
N ARG A 633 -13.37 -1.32 -41.87
CA ARG A 633 -11.95 -1.25 -41.46
C ARG A 633 -11.58 -2.33 -40.44
N LEU A 634 -12.45 -2.60 -39.45
CA LEU A 634 -12.27 -3.70 -38.49
C LEU A 634 -12.23 -5.05 -39.23
N SER A 635 -13.17 -5.31 -40.14
CA SER A 635 -13.22 -6.53 -40.95
C SER A 635 -12.00 -6.68 -41.87
N ALA A 636 -11.55 -5.58 -42.50
CA ALA A 636 -10.37 -5.59 -43.34
C ALA A 636 -9.06 -5.86 -42.55
N PHE A 637 -8.95 -5.32 -41.31
CA PHE A 637 -7.81 -5.57 -40.43
C PHE A 637 -7.81 -7.00 -39.92
N ALA A 638 -8.96 -7.53 -39.50
CA ALA A 638 -9.12 -8.86 -38.96
C ALA A 638 -10.22 -9.65 -39.69
N PRO A 639 -9.97 -10.21 -40.87
CA PRO A 639 -10.97 -10.87 -41.68
C PRO A 639 -11.63 -12.10 -41.02
N GLN A 640 -10.92 -12.74 -40.11
CA GLN A 640 -11.43 -13.85 -39.29
C GLN A 640 -11.89 -13.41 -37.90
N GLY A 641 -11.85 -12.10 -37.62
CA GLY A 641 -12.07 -11.53 -36.31
C GLY A 641 -10.78 -11.40 -35.47
N PHE A 642 -10.92 -10.75 -34.32
CA PHE A 642 -9.84 -10.50 -33.37
C PHE A 642 -9.67 -11.69 -32.40
N ASP A 643 -8.44 -12.04 -32.10
CA ASP A 643 -8.10 -13.05 -31.08
C ASP A 643 -8.23 -12.49 -29.67
N ASP A 644 -8.02 -11.19 -29.53
CA ASP A 644 -8.13 -10.47 -28.27
C ASP A 644 -8.82 -9.12 -28.47
N VAL A 645 -9.77 -8.80 -27.59
CA VAL A 645 -10.36 -7.45 -27.49
C VAL A 645 -10.25 -6.98 -26.05
N VAL A 646 -9.62 -5.85 -25.82
CA VAL A 646 -9.51 -5.23 -24.49
C VAL A 646 -10.36 -3.97 -24.45
N LEU A 647 -11.50 -4.06 -23.77
CA LEU A 647 -12.50 -3.01 -23.72
C LEU A 647 -12.16 -1.97 -22.64
N LEU A 648 -11.81 -0.76 -23.08
CA LEU A 648 -11.39 0.37 -22.26
C LEU A 648 -12.45 1.49 -22.24
N ILE A 649 -13.62 1.19 -22.78
CA ILE A 649 -14.80 2.05 -22.83
C ILE A 649 -15.85 1.52 -21.83
N PRO A 650 -16.29 2.28 -20.83
CA PRO A 650 -17.17 1.80 -19.76
C PRO A 650 -18.66 1.82 -20.15
N ASN A 651 -19.02 1.18 -21.28
CA ASN A 651 -20.42 1.06 -21.67
C ASN A 651 -20.74 -0.29 -22.34
N ALA A 652 -21.98 -0.72 -22.23
CA ALA A 652 -22.46 -1.99 -22.79
C ALA A 652 -22.47 -2.04 -24.33
N ALA A 653 -22.62 -0.89 -25.02
CA ALA A 653 -22.62 -0.84 -26.49
C ALA A 653 -21.24 -1.21 -27.07
N ALA A 654 -20.14 -0.88 -26.37
CA ALA A 654 -18.82 -1.29 -26.79
C ALA A 654 -18.63 -2.82 -26.72
N VAL A 655 -19.26 -3.48 -25.74
CA VAL A 655 -19.26 -4.95 -25.62
C VAL A 655 -20.03 -5.57 -26.77
N GLU A 656 -21.21 -5.03 -27.09
CA GLU A 656 -22.03 -5.46 -28.22
C GLU A 656 -21.28 -5.33 -29.55
N GLN A 657 -20.66 -4.19 -29.79
CA GLN A 657 -19.85 -3.95 -30.99
C GLN A 657 -18.71 -4.96 -31.11
N ALA A 658 -17.96 -5.17 -30.00
CA ALA A 658 -16.84 -6.10 -29.98
C ALA A 658 -17.26 -7.53 -30.30
N ALA A 659 -18.43 -7.96 -29.80
CA ALA A 659 -18.94 -9.30 -30.01
C ALA A 659 -19.15 -9.66 -31.50
N GLY A 660 -19.29 -8.65 -32.38
CA GLY A 660 -19.44 -8.84 -33.84
C GLY A 660 -18.13 -9.14 -34.60
N PHE A 661 -16.97 -8.98 -33.98
CA PHE A 661 -15.65 -9.06 -34.61
C PHE A 661 -14.68 -10.06 -33.95
N LEU A 662 -15.19 -11.15 -33.37
CA LEU A 662 -14.42 -12.12 -32.63
C LEU A 662 -14.00 -13.32 -33.48
N ASN A 663 -12.74 -13.75 -33.35
CA ASN A 663 -12.23 -14.99 -33.90
C ASN A 663 -12.63 -16.20 -33.03
N ASP A 664 -12.38 -17.42 -33.50
CA ASP A 664 -12.54 -18.63 -32.71
C ASP A 664 -11.53 -18.63 -31.54
N GLY A 665 -12.01 -18.96 -30.36
CA GLY A 665 -11.21 -18.92 -29.13
C GLY A 665 -10.84 -17.50 -28.66
N ALA A 666 -11.51 -16.45 -29.19
CA ALA A 666 -11.25 -15.07 -28.81
C ALA A 666 -11.46 -14.81 -27.32
N LEU A 667 -10.66 -13.89 -26.79
CA LEU A 667 -10.76 -13.40 -25.41
C LEU A 667 -11.15 -11.92 -25.41
N VAL A 668 -12.28 -11.61 -24.77
CA VAL A 668 -12.75 -10.24 -24.54
C VAL A 668 -12.50 -9.90 -23.08
N ASN A 669 -11.57 -8.97 -22.82
CA ASN A 669 -11.25 -8.46 -21.50
C ASN A 669 -11.99 -7.14 -21.26
N LEU A 670 -12.98 -7.14 -20.36
CA LEU A 670 -13.72 -5.97 -19.92
C LEU A 670 -12.94 -5.25 -18.82
N PHE A 671 -11.96 -4.46 -19.22
CA PHE A 671 -11.13 -3.72 -18.27
C PHE A 671 -11.81 -2.46 -17.73
N ALA A 672 -12.59 -1.76 -18.55
CA ALA A 672 -13.33 -0.59 -18.10
C ALA A 672 -14.47 -0.96 -17.16
N GLY A 673 -14.64 -0.20 -16.09
CA GLY A 673 -15.65 -0.44 -15.06
C GLY A 673 -17.05 -0.10 -15.53
N ILE A 674 -17.74 -1.06 -16.15
CA ILE A 674 -19.17 -0.99 -16.46
C ILE A 674 -19.96 -1.23 -15.16
N PRO A 675 -20.95 -0.40 -14.81
CA PRO A 675 -21.74 -0.60 -13.59
C PRO A 675 -22.36 -2.00 -13.48
N ALA A 676 -22.37 -2.57 -12.26
CA ALA A 676 -23.08 -3.82 -12.01
C ALA A 676 -24.58 -3.66 -12.29
N GLY A 677 -25.20 -4.67 -12.93
CA GLY A 677 -26.58 -4.60 -13.41
C GLY A 677 -26.72 -4.11 -14.85
N GLU A 678 -25.69 -3.51 -15.44
CA GLU A 678 -25.72 -3.19 -16.87
C GLU A 678 -25.56 -4.46 -17.72
N THR A 679 -26.50 -4.67 -18.65
CA THR A 679 -26.52 -5.84 -19.51
C THR A 679 -26.13 -5.49 -20.95
N ALA A 680 -25.35 -6.37 -21.58
CA ALA A 680 -25.07 -6.32 -23.01
C ALA A 680 -25.56 -7.60 -23.72
N PRO A 681 -25.91 -7.54 -25.01
CA PRO A 681 -26.22 -8.72 -25.80
C PRO A 681 -24.94 -9.50 -26.13
N LEU A 682 -24.76 -10.67 -25.50
CA LEU A 682 -23.63 -11.57 -25.75
C LEU A 682 -24.03 -12.73 -26.67
N PRO A 683 -23.16 -13.14 -27.62
CA PRO A 683 -23.36 -14.25 -28.51
C PRO A 683 -23.10 -15.58 -27.78
N ILE A 684 -24.06 -16.11 -27.05
CA ILE A 684 -23.91 -17.36 -26.26
C ILE A 684 -23.52 -18.54 -27.14
N GLN A 685 -24.03 -18.60 -28.38
CA GLN A 685 -23.63 -19.61 -29.34
C GLN A 685 -22.11 -19.58 -29.64
N ALA A 686 -21.52 -18.40 -29.74
CA ALA A 686 -20.07 -18.29 -29.94
C ALA A 686 -19.26 -18.75 -28.69
N ILE A 687 -19.80 -18.57 -27.47
CA ILE A 687 -19.18 -19.12 -26.26
C ILE A 687 -19.17 -20.66 -26.32
N VAL A 688 -20.28 -21.28 -26.75
CA VAL A 688 -20.43 -22.73 -26.81
C VAL A 688 -19.64 -23.35 -27.97
N GLU A 689 -19.83 -22.85 -29.20
CA GLU A 689 -19.33 -23.46 -30.41
C GLU A 689 -17.93 -23.02 -30.81
N ARG A 690 -17.62 -21.73 -30.59
CA ARG A 690 -16.38 -21.10 -31.01
C ARG A 690 -15.43 -20.83 -29.84
N GLN A 691 -15.80 -21.20 -28.60
CA GLN A 691 -15.01 -21.06 -27.39
C GLN A 691 -14.58 -19.59 -27.10
N VAL A 692 -15.40 -18.64 -27.53
CA VAL A 692 -15.21 -17.20 -27.20
C VAL A 692 -15.42 -17.00 -25.71
N ARG A 693 -14.62 -16.13 -25.10
CA ARG A 693 -14.66 -15.88 -23.67
C ARG A 693 -14.73 -14.42 -23.34
N PHE A 694 -15.52 -14.11 -22.33
CA PHE A 694 -15.61 -12.78 -21.74
C PHE A 694 -15.08 -12.85 -20.30
N THR A 695 -14.18 -11.96 -19.96
CA THR A 695 -13.55 -11.87 -18.65
C THR A 695 -13.44 -10.41 -18.25
N GLY A 696 -13.28 -10.15 -16.96
CA GLY A 696 -13.07 -8.81 -16.41
C GLY A 696 -12.52 -8.88 -15.01
N SER A 697 -11.84 -7.82 -14.59
CA SER A 697 -11.33 -7.68 -13.23
C SER A 697 -11.37 -6.23 -12.79
N SER A 698 -11.51 -6.02 -11.50
CA SER A 698 -11.36 -4.70 -10.88
C SER A 698 -10.24 -4.73 -9.86
N GLY A 699 -9.28 -3.81 -9.99
CA GLY A 699 -8.11 -3.74 -9.11
C GLY A 699 -7.03 -4.80 -9.42
N SER A 700 -6.08 -4.94 -8.51
CA SER A 700 -4.98 -5.90 -8.58
C SER A 700 -4.82 -6.62 -7.24
N SER A 701 -4.28 -7.83 -7.28
CA SER A 701 -3.85 -8.51 -6.06
C SER A 701 -2.51 -7.94 -5.55
N PHE A 702 -2.17 -8.26 -4.31
CA PHE A 702 -0.85 -7.95 -3.78
C PHE A 702 0.27 -8.59 -4.63
N ASP A 703 0.06 -9.82 -5.07
CA ASP A 703 1.06 -10.55 -5.86
C ASP A 703 1.22 -9.94 -7.26
N ASP A 704 0.13 -9.44 -7.89
CA ASP A 704 0.21 -8.69 -9.14
C ASP A 704 1.04 -7.41 -8.98
N MET A 705 0.85 -6.69 -7.87
CA MET A 705 1.61 -5.48 -7.59
C MET A 705 3.08 -5.78 -7.29
N ALA A 706 3.37 -6.81 -6.50
CA ALA A 706 4.74 -7.24 -6.19
C ALA A 706 5.49 -7.68 -7.44
N ASP A 707 4.84 -8.47 -8.32
CA ASP A 707 5.41 -8.89 -9.60
C ASP A 707 5.63 -7.72 -10.55
N THR A 708 4.70 -6.78 -10.59
CA THR A 708 4.81 -5.57 -11.42
C THR A 708 5.94 -4.67 -10.96
N LEU A 709 6.06 -4.46 -9.64
CA LEU A 709 7.14 -3.69 -9.04
C LEU A 709 8.51 -4.32 -9.32
N ARG A 710 8.61 -5.65 -9.18
CA ARG A 710 9.85 -6.39 -9.45
C ARG A 710 10.28 -6.27 -10.92
N ALA A 711 9.34 -6.45 -11.85
CA ALA A 711 9.59 -6.32 -13.27
C ALA A 711 10.04 -4.90 -13.66
N ALA A 712 9.40 -3.86 -13.10
CA ALA A 712 9.80 -2.47 -13.31
C ALA A 712 11.19 -2.17 -12.73
N ALA A 713 11.46 -2.65 -11.51
CA ALA A 713 12.77 -2.47 -10.86
C ALA A 713 13.90 -3.18 -11.62
N ALA A 714 13.59 -4.29 -12.28
CA ALA A 714 14.53 -5.01 -13.17
C ALA A 714 14.68 -4.35 -14.57
N GLY A 715 13.91 -3.29 -14.86
CA GLY A 715 13.97 -2.60 -16.16
C GLY A 715 13.24 -3.31 -17.31
N GLU A 716 12.39 -4.31 -17.02
CA GLU A 716 11.61 -5.02 -18.05
C GLU A 716 10.59 -4.10 -18.74
N PHE A 717 10.12 -3.07 -18.05
CA PHE A 717 9.31 -2.00 -18.59
C PHE A 717 9.48 -0.72 -17.77
N GLN A 718 9.00 0.42 -18.29
CA GLN A 718 9.13 1.73 -17.69
C GLN A 718 7.75 2.28 -17.28
N PRO A 719 7.38 2.23 -15.97
CA PRO A 719 6.06 2.67 -15.54
C PRO A 719 5.72 4.12 -15.91
N GLN A 720 6.72 5.00 -15.89
CA GLN A 720 6.58 6.41 -16.19
C GLN A 720 6.22 6.72 -17.65
N CYS A 721 6.31 5.75 -18.56
CA CYS A 721 5.88 5.96 -19.95
C CYS A 721 4.39 6.30 -20.09
N ALA A 722 3.59 5.99 -19.08
CA ALA A 722 2.17 6.33 -19.03
C ALA A 722 1.90 7.75 -18.48
N LEU A 723 2.91 8.43 -17.90
CA LEU A 723 2.75 9.77 -17.33
C LEU A 723 2.66 10.83 -18.44
N ALA A 724 1.71 11.75 -18.32
CA ALA A 724 1.54 12.86 -19.26
C ALA A 724 1.60 14.24 -18.60
N ALA A 725 1.31 14.33 -17.30
CA ALA A 725 1.32 15.60 -16.57
C ALA A 725 1.74 15.39 -15.11
N ILE A 726 2.32 16.44 -14.53
CA ILE A 726 2.75 16.50 -13.14
C ILE A 726 2.28 17.82 -12.51
N GLY A 727 1.99 17.80 -11.22
CA GLY A 727 1.64 19.00 -10.45
C GLY A 727 2.00 18.87 -8.99
N GLY A 728 1.80 19.94 -8.22
CA GLY A 728 1.95 19.97 -6.78
C GLY A 728 0.62 19.79 -6.04
N MET A 729 0.68 19.87 -4.71
CA MET A 729 -0.51 19.69 -3.86
C MET A 729 -1.61 20.74 -4.15
N ASP A 730 -1.24 21.98 -4.46
CA ASP A 730 -2.22 23.05 -4.75
C ASP A 730 -2.96 22.82 -6.08
N ALA A 731 -2.33 22.10 -7.02
CA ALA A 731 -2.90 21.75 -8.33
C ALA A 731 -3.73 20.46 -8.33
N LEU A 732 -3.89 19.77 -7.19
CA LEU A 732 -4.52 18.45 -7.12
C LEU A 732 -5.96 18.45 -7.65
N LYS A 733 -6.80 19.41 -7.25
CA LYS A 733 -8.19 19.52 -7.72
C LYS A 733 -8.26 19.79 -9.22
N GLU A 734 -7.43 20.71 -9.73
CA GLU A 734 -7.30 20.96 -11.17
C GLU A 734 -6.86 19.68 -11.91
N GLY A 735 -5.94 18.92 -11.30
CA GLY A 735 -5.50 17.63 -11.83
C GLY A 735 -6.63 16.62 -11.96
N LEU A 736 -7.49 16.49 -10.93
CA LEU A 736 -8.67 15.60 -10.98
C LEU A 736 -9.69 16.07 -12.03
N GLU A 737 -9.93 17.36 -12.14
CA GLU A 737 -10.79 17.96 -13.17
C GLU A 737 -10.20 17.70 -14.58
N ALA A 738 -8.88 17.82 -14.74
CA ALA A 738 -8.19 17.50 -15.99
C ALA A 738 -8.31 16.00 -16.34
N VAL A 739 -8.20 15.09 -15.36
CA VAL A 739 -8.44 13.64 -15.55
C VAL A 739 -9.89 13.38 -15.97
N ALA A 740 -10.86 14.04 -15.31
CA ALA A 740 -12.29 13.90 -15.65
C ALA A 740 -12.60 14.37 -17.07
N ALA A 741 -11.96 15.46 -17.50
CA ALA A 741 -12.12 16.05 -18.83
C ALA A 741 -11.25 15.37 -19.91
N GLY A 742 -10.32 14.47 -19.51
CA GLY A 742 -9.36 13.87 -20.43
C GLY A 742 -8.40 14.90 -21.06
N ARG A 743 -8.03 15.94 -20.31
CA ARG A 743 -7.18 17.05 -20.77
C ARG A 743 -5.80 16.57 -21.23
N PHE A 744 -5.21 15.63 -20.48
CA PHE A 744 -3.91 15.06 -20.80
C PHE A 744 -4.06 13.66 -21.42
N PRO A 745 -3.15 13.27 -22.32
CA PRO A 745 -3.25 12.00 -23.04
C PRO A 745 -2.79 10.78 -22.23
N GLY A 746 -2.45 10.92 -20.94
CA GLY A 746 -1.94 9.85 -20.08
C GLY A 746 -2.28 10.08 -18.62
N LYS A 747 -1.53 9.43 -17.73
CA LYS A 747 -1.67 9.60 -16.29
C LYS A 747 -1.18 10.96 -15.84
N THR A 748 -1.76 11.44 -14.77
CA THR A 748 -1.34 12.65 -14.06
C THR A 748 -0.87 12.24 -12.65
N ALA A 749 0.23 12.81 -12.19
CA ALA A 749 0.72 12.60 -10.84
C ALA A 749 0.90 13.92 -10.08
N ILE A 750 0.86 13.83 -8.76
CA ILE A 750 1.11 14.94 -7.84
C ILE A 750 2.35 14.63 -7.01
N LEU A 751 3.20 15.64 -6.84
CA LEU A 751 4.29 15.66 -5.87
C LEU A 751 3.84 16.50 -4.66
N PRO A 752 3.36 15.86 -3.57
CA PRO A 752 2.88 16.62 -2.41
C PRO A 752 3.95 17.46 -1.74
N GLY A 753 5.23 17.11 -1.91
CA GLY A 753 6.37 17.90 -1.45
C GLY A 753 6.69 19.14 -2.27
N CYS A 754 5.99 19.37 -3.38
CA CYS A 754 6.12 20.55 -4.23
C CYS A 754 4.79 21.33 -4.25
N PRO A 755 4.33 21.90 -3.15
CA PRO A 755 2.94 22.39 -3.03
C PRO A 755 2.54 23.36 -4.15
N LYS A 756 3.43 24.26 -4.54
CA LYS A 756 3.18 25.31 -5.54
C LYS A 756 3.53 24.95 -6.99
N LEU A 757 3.93 23.70 -7.26
CA LEU A 757 4.21 23.24 -8.63
C LEU A 757 2.89 23.27 -9.44
N PRO A 758 2.78 24.09 -10.51
CA PRO A 758 1.57 24.15 -11.31
C PRO A 758 1.35 22.87 -12.10
N LEU A 759 0.09 22.56 -12.41
CA LEU A 759 -0.24 21.40 -13.25
C LEU A 759 0.30 21.60 -14.67
N THR A 760 1.28 20.80 -15.05
CA THR A 760 2.04 21.00 -16.29
C THR A 760 2.18 19.67 -17.04
N ALA A 761 1.94 19.70 -18.37
CA ALA A 761 2.23 18.57 -19.23
C ALA A 761 3.75 18.30 -19.32
N LEU A 762 4.18 17.05 -19.44
CA LEU A 762 5.61 16.73 -19.56
C LEU A 762 6.25 17.41 -20.79
N SER A 763 5.51 17.56 -21.90
CA SER A 763 5.95 18.29 -23.08
C SER A 763 6.11 19.80 -22.87
N GLU A 764 5.60 20.34 -21.77
CA GLU A 764 5.63 21.78 -21.45
C GLU A 764 6.53 22.11 -20.25
N LEU A 765 7.29 21.15 -19.73
CA LEU A 765 8.19 21.36 -18.57
C LEU A 765 9.21 22.50 -18.79
N GLY A 766 9.61 22.73 -20.04
CA GLY A 766 10.47 23.85 -20.39
C GLY A 766 9.87 25.26 -20.13
N ARG A 767 8.55 25.35 -19.91
CA ARG A 767 7.88 26.60 -19.47
C ARG A 767 8.10 26.87 -17.99
N LEU A 768 8.28 25.80 -17.20
CA LEU A 768 8.58 25.91 -15.78
C LEU A 768 10.05 26.26 -15.56
N ASP A 769 10.92 25.56 -16.31
CA ASP A 769 12.34 25.76 -16.27
C ASP A 769 12.99 25.23 -17.55
N PRO A 770 13.87 26.04 -18.22
CA PRO A 770 14.50 25.65 -19.48
C PRO A 770 15.35 24.39 -19.41
N ASP A 771 15.85 24.03 -18.22
CA ASP A 771 16.72 22.87 -18.02
C ASP A 771 15.95 21.56 -17.76
N LEU A 772 14.68 21.64 -17.37
CA LEU A 772 13.86 20.46 -17.10
C LEU A 772 13.73 19.49 -18.28
N PRO A 773 13.53 19.95 -19.53
CA PRO A 773 13.46 19.02 -20.67
C PRO A 773 14.70 18.14 -20.85
N ALA A 774 15.88 18.63 -20.48
CA ALA A 774 17.12 17.84 -20.55
C ALA A 774 17.22 16.72 -19.51
N THR A 775 16.34 16.73 -18.51
CA THR A 775 16.27 15.67 -17.48
C THR A 775 15.33 14.52 -17.85
N LEU A 776 14.53 14.67 -18.90
CA LEU A 776 13.72 13.58 -19.46
C LEU A 776 14.60 12.56 -20.17
N ASP A 777 14.11 11.33 -20.34
CA ASP A 777 14.82 10.34 -21.16
C ASP A 777 14.71 10.64 -22.67
N GLU A 778 15.39 9.86 -23.50
CA GLU A 778 15.40 9.99 -24.98
C GLU A 778 14.01 9.87 -25.62
N HIS A 779 13.02 9.36 -24.89
CA HIS A 779 11.63 9.23 -25.31
C HIS A 779 10.72 10.30 -24.72
N GLY A 780 11.25 11.27 -23.97
CA GLY A 780 10.50 12.31 -23.28
C GLY A 780 9.79 11.86 -22.02
N ASN A 781 10.16 10.69 -21.47
CA ASN A 781 9.55 10.21 -20.23
C ASN A 781 10.23 10.83 -18.99
N TYR A 782 9.45 10.92 -17.93
CA TYR A 782 9.88 11.39 -16.63
C TYR A 782 10.94 10.49 -15.99
N THR A 783 11.96 11.10 -15.37
CA THR A 783 13.09 10.37 -14.77
C THR A 783 13.27 10.73 -13.28
N ARG A 784 14.18 10.04 -12.61
CA ARG A 784 14.64 10.41 -11.27
C ARG A 784 15.32 11.78 -11.24
N ALA A 785 16.04 12.15 -12.31
CA ALA A 785 16.67 13.47 -12.42
C ALA A 785 15.62 14.57 -12.53
N THR A 786 14.53 14.34 -13.30
CA THR A 786 13.40 15.25 -13.38
C THR A 786 12.75 15.45 -11.99
N GLU A 787 12.49 14.35 -11.25
CA GLU A 787 11.92 14.41 -9.91
C GLU A 787 12.81 15.20 -8.94
N ALA A 788 14.10 14.91 -8.93
CA ALA A 788 15.07 15.59 -8.08
C ALA A 788 15.13 17.10 -8.38
N MET A 789 15.12 17.50 -9.65
CA MET A 789 15.14 18.91 -10.04
C MET A 789 13.84 19.63 -9.66
N LEU A 790 12.68 18.98 -9.80
CA LEU A 790 11.41 19.53 -9.36
C LEU A 790 11.38 19.72 -7.83
N LEU A 791 11.81 18.72 -7.06
CA LEU A 791 11.90 18.81 -5.61
C LEU A 791 12.88 19.90 -5.15
N ALA A 792 14.02 20.05 -5.84
CA ALA A 792 14.99 21.09 -5.52
C ALA A 792 14.45 22.52 -5.77
N LYS A 793 13.55 22.71 -6.74
CA LYS A 793 13.05 24.05 -7.13
C LYS A 793 11.70 24.41 -6.49
N TRP A 794 10.82 23.44 -6.33
CA TRP A 794 9.45 23.63 -5.81
C TRP A 794 9.19 22.92 -4.50
N GLY A 795 10.24 22.33 -3.88
CA GLY A 795 10.11 21.67 -2.57
C GLY A 795 9.72 22.66 -1.45
N GLU A 796 9.14 22.14 -0.38
CA GLU A 796 8.66 22.92 0.77
C GLU A 796 9.74 23.82 1.39
N GLU A 797 11.00 23.36 1.40
CA GLU A 797 12.14 24.13 1.94
C GLU A 797 12.44 25.41 1.14
N ASN A 798 12.03 25.49 -0.11
CA ASN A 798 12.19 26.66 -0.98
C ASN A 798 10.90 27.49 -1.13
N ALA A 799 9.79 27.04 -0.57
CA ALA A 799 8.50 27.72 -0.69
C ALA A 799 8.37 28.89 0.33
N GLU A 800 9.22 28.97 1.33
CA GLU A 800 9.30 30.03 2.34
C GLU A 800 10.34 31.11 2.00
N ALA A 801 11.17 30.94 0.98
CA ALA A 801 12.09 31.95 0.43
C ALA A 801 11.42 32.69 -0.74
#